data_d45d1c6673751561475cd05cf24236de
#
_entry.id   d45d1c6673751561475cd05cf24236de
#
_cell.length_a   1.000
_cell.length_b   1.000
_cell.length_c   1.000
_cell.angle_alpha   90.00
_cell.angle_beta   90.00
_cell.angle_gamma   90.00
#
_symmetry.space_group_name_H-M   'P 1'
#
loop_
_entity.id
_entity.type
_entity.pdbx_description
1 polymer ?
#
loop_
_entity_poly.entity_id
_entity_poly.type
_entity_poly.pdbx_seq_one_letter_code
_entity_poly.pdbx_strand_id
1 'polypeptide(L)'
;MPKLFFAFLLFTFCQLSAQSRKPLAGKEPSWITQTAIDYSNTSMDNDAEDGYADLDFEKQISLADQCVYIRKCVRIISEAGVQNESQVSVTFDPSFQQLTFHSIKIIRGGTAINQLQLSKIKTIQQENELDNFIYNGSLNAVLFLEDVRKGDIIEYSYSLKGFNPIFKGKYQDIYSLQYSSPLYQLYYKLIVPGGRTVNIKNTLDTIKPLVQTQPGATVYEWKRNNIKALHTQDYLPSWYEVFPDVMISEYNNWKEVNDWALSLFPKNINLPGALQQKIKEIQTTNTTTESRVQAALRFVQDDIRYMGIEMGVHSHKPADPGKVFNQRFGDCKEKSYLLCCMLRAMGIEADPALINTDFKKSLHNWLPGPTDFNHMTVRIKIGNEYYWFDPTIAYQRGNIRDISYPDYQCGFVITDTTTSLTDIPFHEKGEVNTKEVFDIPDMYGQAKLTVTTTYSGSYADETRYDFKNSSNYEMLKNYKNFYAAYFEQITADSLVTADNDGTGIFTTKEYYSIDSLWSLDKGIKKASFTSFIVQSIIHKPKDQQRNMPFSLQFPAKYHEEIEINLPEEWNAKSSEENIHCSSFMLHSKFSSSYRQVLLDYDFENFKDHVMPDEAKDFFANLNKSNESQGYKLTYNEKKTSKPSASHTSKFIYILLGVLLLVISIVKISQGK
;
A
#
# COMPACT_ATOMS: atom_id res chain seq x y z
N MET A 1 75.74 16.55 18.36
CA MET A 1 75.20 15.39 17.65
C MET A 1 73.96 14.90 18.39
N PRO A 2 72.74 15.21 17.97
CA PRO A 2 71.58 14.60 18.56
C PRO A 2 71.09 13.46 17.66
N LYS A 3 70.73 12.32 18.26
CA LYS A 3 70.22 11.14 17.63
C LYS A 3 68.73 11.34 17.30
N LEU A 4 68.40 11.28 16.00
CA LEU A 4 67.00 11.17 15.53
C LEU A 4 66.50 9.75 15.85
N PHE A 5 65.43 9.69 16.68
CA PHE A 5 64.59 8.51 16.83
C PHE A 5 63.44 8.58 15.78
N PHE A 6 63.50 7.71 14.76
CA PHE A 6 62.43 7.52 13.81
C PHE A 6 61.40 6.55 14.44
N ALA A 7 60.27 7.05 14.89
CA ALA A 7 59.14 6.24 15.30
C ALA A 7 58.33 5.87 14.04
N PHE A 8 58.41 4.63 13.61
CA PHE A 8 57.58 4.05 12.56
C PHE A 8 56.21 3.78 13.18
N LEU A 9 55.23 4.66 12.94
CA LEU A 9 53.83 4.43 13.25
C LEU A 9 53.25 3.49 12.17
N LEU A 10 53.10 2.23 12.51
CA LEU A 10 52.30 1.26 11.72
C LEU A 10 50.81 1.67 11.82
N PHE A 11 50.35 2.44 10.87
CA PHE A 11 48.93 2.58 10.60
C PHE A 11 48.43 1.29 9.92
N THR A 12 47.92 0.36 10.71
CA THR A 12 47.08 -0.71 10.19
C THR A 12 45.74 -0.09 9.74
N PHE A 13 45.70 0.30 8.46
CA PHE A 13 44.43 0.51 7.77
C PHE A 13 43.69 -0.81 7.77
N CYS A 14 42.73 -1.02 8.69
CA CYS A 14 41.61 -1.92 8.45
C CYS A 14 40.80 -1.35 7.26
N GLN A 15 41.19 -1.73 6.05
CA GLN A 15 40.31 -1.62 4.91
C GLN A 15 39.15 -2.57 5.20
N LEU A 16 38.05 -2.07 5.78
CA LEU A 16 36.74 -2.64 5.59
C LEU A 16 36.43 -2.48 4.09
N SER A 17 36.93 -3.43 3.31
CA SER A 17 36.42 -3.63 1.96
C SER A 17 34.96 -3.98 2.12
N ALA A 18 34.07 -3.08 1.80
CA ALA A 18 32.69 -3.40 1.43
C ALA A 18 32.81 -4.24 0.15
N GLN A 19 33.10 -5.52 0.32
CA GLN A 19 33.18 -6.50 -0.75
C GLN A 19 31.75 -6.70 -1.19
N SER A 20 31.35 -6.10 -2.31
CA SER A 20 30.08 -6.40 -2.95
C SER A 20 30.00 -7.91 -3.11
N ARG A 21 29.13 -8.56 -2.35
CA ARG A 21 28.99 -10.02 -2.34
C ARG A 21 28.42 -10.44 -3.68
N LYS A 22 29.28 -10.87 -4.61
CA LYS A 22 28.86 -11.41 -5.90
C LYS A 22 28.25 -12.80 -5.69
N PRO A 23 27.27 -13.19 -6.52
CA PRO A 23 26.78 -14.56 -6.54
C PRO A 23 27.91 -15.55 -6.76
N LEU A 24 27.87 -16.68 -6.06
CA LEU A 24 28.80 -17.79 -6.19
C LEU A 24 28.09 -18.98 -6.86
N ALA A 25 28.88 -19.94 -7.33
CA ALA A 25 28.42 -21.29 -7.66
C ALA A 25 29.10 -22.30 -6.72
N GLY A 26 28.35 -23.28 -6.22
CA GLY A 26 28.89 -24.24 -5.28
C GLY A 26 27.98 -25.46 -5.09
N LYS A 27 28.49 -26.45 -4.32
CA LYS A 27 27.68 -27.61 -3.95
C LYS A 27 26.55 -27.22 -3.02
N GLU A 28 25.48 -27.99 -3.08
CA GLU A 28 24.38 -27.85 -2.12
C GLU A 28 24.83 -28.09 -0.67
N PRO A 29 24.21 -27.46 0.32
CA PRO A 29 24.50 -27.72 1.72
C PRO A 29 24.24 -29.19 2.09
N SER A 30 25.11 -29.77 2.94
CA SER A 30 25.01 -31.19 3.32
C SER A 30 23.79 -31.54 4.18
N TRP A 31 23.14 -30.56 4.76
CA TRP A 31 21.99 -30.71 5.66
C TRP A 31 20.64 -30.75 4.93
N ILE A 32 20.58 -30.50 3.62
CA ILE A 32 19.32 -30.54 2.88
C ILE A 32 18.82 -31.99 2.74
N THR A 33 17.51 -32.13 2.62
CA THR A 33 16.85 -33.37 2.20
C THR A 33 16.62 -33.32 0.69
N GLN A 34 17.10 -34.31 -0.03
CA GLN A 34 16.79 -34.44 -1.45
C GLN A 34 15.41 -35.04 -1.61
N THR A 35 14.49 -34.28 -2.26
CA THR A 35 13.17 -34.82 -2.61
C THR A 35 13.10 -35.14 -4.10
N ALA A 36 12.36 -36.20 -4.44
CA ALA A 36 12.17 -36.59 -5.85
C ALA A 36 11.04 -35.74 -6.46
N ILE A 37 11.25 -35.31 -7.71
CA ILE A 37 10.25 -34.55 -8.49
C ILE A 37 9.68 -35.51 -9.56
N ASP A 38 8.35 -35.55 -9.66
CA ASP A 38 7.66 -36.25 -10.75
C ASP A 38 7.48 -35.28 -11.95
N TYR A 39 8.45 -35.32 -12.87
CA TYR A 39 8.42 -34.51 -14.08
C TYR A 39 7.31 -34.91 -15.07
N SER A 40 6.65 -36.05 -14.88
CA SER A 40 5.63 -36.56 -15.79
C SER A 40 4.21 -36.17 -15.39
N ASN A 41 4.00 -35.71 -14.16
CA ASN A 41 2.67 -35.36 -13.66
C ASN A 41 2.14 -34.08 -14.32
N THR A 42 1.02 -34.19 -15.05
CA THR A 42 0.35 -33.10 -15.79
C THR A 42 -1.09 -32.87 -15.33
N SER A 43 -1.48 -33.48 -14.20
CA SER A 43 -2.88 -33.53 -13.75
C SER A 43 -3.52 -32.17 -13.47
N MET A 44 -2.71 -31.13 -13.23
CA MET A 44 -3.19 -29.76 -12.93
C MET A 44 -2.72 -28.71 -13.95
N ASP A 45 -2.14 -29.12 -15.09
CA ASP A 45 -1.65 -28.16 -16.10
C ASP A 45 -2.76 -27.27 -16.67
N ASN A 46 -4.00 -27.76 -16.67
CA ASN A 46 -5.15 -26.98 -17.13
C ASN A 46 -5.56 -25.85 -16.17
N ASP A 47 -5.10 -25.91 -14.92
CA ASP A 47 -5.35 -24.87 -13.91
C ASP A 47 -4.29 -23.77 -13.93
N ALA A 48 -3.30 -23.86 -14.83
CA ALA A 48 -2.18 -22.93 -14.94
C ALA A 48 -2.53 -21.77 -15.89
N GLU A 49 -2.91 -20.62 -15.33
CA GLU A 49 -3.34 -19.43 -16.09
C GLU A 49 -2.15 -18.69 -16.74
N ASP A 50 -0.96 -18.67 -16.08
CA ASP A 50 0.22 -17.92 -16.51
C ASP A 50 1.09 -18.65 -17.55
N GLY A 51 0.62 -19.81 -18.04
CA GLY A 51 1.28 -20.60 -19.07
C GLY A 51 2.43 -21.47 -18.57
N TYR A 52 2.57 -21.67 -17.27
CA TYR A 52 3.50 -22.59 -16.61
C TYR A 52 2.84 -23.25 -15.39
N ALA A 53 3.40 -24.38 -14.95
CA ALA A 53 2.98 -25.05 -13.71
C ALA A 53 4.20 -25.31 -12.82
N ASP A 54 4.07 -25.00 -11.54
CA ASP A 54 5.09 -25.28 -10.54
C ASP A 54 5.10 -26.77 -10.17
N LEU A 55 6.12 -27.50 -10.63
CA LEU A 55 6.28 -28.93 -10.31
C LEU A 55 6.80 -29.14 -8.90
N ASP A 56 7.65 -28.25 -8.40
CA ASP A 56 8.25 -28.34 -7.09
C ASP A 56 8.66 -26.97 -6.57
N PHE A 57 8.35 -26.74 -5.30
CA PHE A 57 8.90 -25.64 -4.55
C PHE A 57 9.39 -26.14 -3.19
N GLU A 58 10.68 -25.95 -2.94
CA GLU A 58 11.30 -26.31 -1.66
C GLU A 58 11.94 -25.10 -0.99
N LYS A 59 11.71 -24.97 0.31
CA LYS A 59 12.43 -24.04 1.18
C LYS A 59 12.95 -24.82 2.40
N GLN A 60 14.25 -24.97 2.51
CA GLN A 60 14.89 -25.66 3.62
C GLN A 60 15.81 -24.71 4.38
N ILE A 61 15.76 -24.72 5.69
CA ILE A 61 16.41 -23.71 6.53
C ILE A 61 17.18 -24.38 7.64
N SER A 62 18.45 -23.97 7.82
CA SER A 62 19.27 -24.30 8.98
C SER A 62 19.50 -23.03 9.80
N LEU A 63 18.93 -22.99 11.02
CA LEU A 63 19.12 -21.85 11.93
C LEU A 63 20.55 -21.80 12.49
N ALA A 64 21.22 -22.96 12.61
CA ALA A 64 22.62 -23.02 13.02
C ALA A 64 23.56 -22.37 11.99
N ASP A 65 23.34 -22.65 10.72
CA ASP A 65 24.15 -22.14 9.59
C ASP A 65 23.70 -20.74 9.13
N GLN A 66 22.55 -20.23 9.64
CA GLN A 66 21.86 -19.04 9.15
C GLN A 66 21.71 -19.09 7.62
N CYS A 67 21.20 -20.19 7.11
CA CYS A 67 21.16 -20.47 5.68
C CYS A 67 19.78 -20.95 5.25
N VAL A 68 19.27 -20.33 4.17
CA VAL A 68 18.05 -20.72 3.46
C VAL A 68 18.46 -21.36 2.14
N TYR A 69 18.00 -22.58 1.87
CA TYR A 69 18.08 -23.24 0.59
C TYR A 69 16.73 -23.22 -0.08
N ILE A 70 16.71 -22.89 -1.37
CA ILE A 70 15.52 -22.88 -2.23
C ILE A 70 15.77 -23.75 -3.45
N ARG A 71 14.79 -24.58 -3.80
CA ARG A 71 14.69 -25.23 -5.12
C ARG A 71 13.33 -24.90 -5.72
N LYS A 72 13.33 -24.51 -7.00
CA LYS A 72 12.12 -24.31 -7.80
C LYS A 72 12.23 -25.13 -9.08
N CYS A 73 11.09 -25.74 -9.48
CA CYS A 73 10.99 -26.50 -10.71
C CYS A 73 9.65 -26.16 -11.38
N VAL A 74 9.70 -25.67 -12.61
CA VAL A 74 8.51 -25.27 -13.38
C VAL A 74 8.47 -25.96 -14.73
N ARG A 75 7.28 -26.33 -15.20
CA ARG A 75 7.05 -26.79 -16.57
C ARG A 75 6.42 -25.68 -17.39
N ILE A 76 6.96 -25.47 -18.57
CA ILE A 76 6.47 -24.50 -19.55
C ILE A 76 5.32 -25.11 -20.35
N ILE A 77 4.12 -24.54 -20.25
CA ILE A 77 2.91 -25.06 -20.88
C ILE A 77 2.56 -24.33 -22.18
N SER A 78 2.86 -23.04 -22.25
CA SER A 78 2.55 -22.20 -23.40
C SER A 78 3.64 -21.15 -23.67
N GLU A 79 3.48 -20.38 -24.75
CA GLU A 79 4.38 -19.26 -25.07
C GLU A 79 4.37 -18.17 -23.98
N ALA A 80 3.23 -17.97 -23.29
CA ALA A 80 3.18 -17.09 -22.13
C ALA A 80 4.12 -17.59 -21.02
N GLY A 81 4.15 -18.91 -20.76
CA GLY A 81 5.08 -19.51 -19.81
C GLY A 81 6.54 -19.38 -20.24
N VAL A 82 6.84 -19.43 -21.55
CA VAL A 82 8.20 -19.13 -22.05
C VAL A 82 8.59 -17.70 -21.65
N GLN A 83 7.70 -16.73 -21.86
CA GLN A 83 7.98 -15.33 -21.54
C GLN A 83 8.11 -15.11 -20.04
N ASN A 84 7.28 -15.75 -19.22
CA ASN A 84 7.21 -15.54 -17.78
C ASN A 84 8.37 -16.21 -17.02
N GLU A 85 8.86 -17.41 -17.47
CA GLU A 85 9.84 -18.22 -16.74
C GLU A 85 11.19 -18.36 -17.45
N SER A 86 11.46 -17.62 -18.55
CA SER A 86 12.79 -17.64 -19.21
C SER A 86 13.87 -16.88 -18.44
N GLN A 87 13.61 -16.49 -17.20
CA GLN A 87 14.54 -15.75 -16.36
C GLN A 87 14.61 -16.35 -14.97
N VAL A 88 15.82 -16.65 -14.50
CA VAL A 88 16.06 -16.93 -13.08
C VAL A 88 16.50 -15.64 -12.41
N SER A 89 15.76 -15.23 -11.38
CA SER A 89 15.94 -13.97 -10.67
C SER A 89 15.94 -14.22 -9.16
N VAL A 90 17.02 -13.83 -8.47
CA VAL A 90 17.16 -14.02 -7.03
C VAL A 90 17.61 -12.72 -6.36
N THR A 91 16.75 -12.19 -5.49
CA THR A 91 17.06 -11.00 -4.71
C THR A 91 17.80 -11.35 -3.42
N PHE A 92 18.79 -10.56 -3.05
CA PHE A 92 19.54 -10.71 -1.80
C PHE A 92 20.07 -9.37 -1.31
N ASP A 93 20.21 -9.23 0.01
CA ASP A 93 20.87 -8.07 0.62
C ASP A 93 22.38 -8.34 0.76
N PRO A 94 23.24 -7.67 -0.02
CA PRO A 94 24.69 -7.93 0.00
C PRO A 94 25.35 -7.51 1.30
N SER A 95 24.68 -6.74 2.18
CA SER A 95 25.25 -6.29 3.45
C SER A 95 25.40 -7.43 4.46
N PHE A 96 24.52 -8.45 4.40
CA PHE A 96 24.57 -9.61 5.28
C PHE A 96 24.37 -10.97 4.60
N GLN A 97 23.84 -11.03 3.37
CA GLN A 97 23.61 -12.28 2.66
C GLN A 97 24.70 -12.62 1.64
N GLN A 98 25.00 -13.91 1.49
CA GLN A 98 25.79 -14.47 0.41
C GLN A 98 24.92 -15.41 -0.41
N LEU A 99 24.69 -15.06 -1.67
CA LEU A 99 23.98 -15.92 -2.64
C LEU A 99 24.94 -16.93 -3.25
N THR A 100 24.53 -18.21 -3.27
CA THR A 100 25.23 -19.31 -3.96
C THR A 100 24.24 -20.10 -4.80
N PHE A 101 24.44 -20.15 -6.11
CA PHE A 101 23.70 -21.04 -7.01
C PHE A 101 24.30 -22.44 -7.00
N HIS A 102 23.45 -23.46 -6.94
CA HIS A 102 23.90 -24.86 -6.94
C HIS A 102 23.61 -25.53 -8.29
N SER A 103 22.45 -25.23 -8.88
CA SER A 103 22.04 -25.77 -10.17
C SER A 103 21.14 -24.78 -10.88
N ILE A 104 21.27 -24.65 -12.21
CA ILE A 104 20.27 -24.04 -13.09
C ILE A 104 20.28 -24.87 -14.35
N LYS A 105 19.18 -25.52 -14.72
CA LYS A 105 19.10 -26.42 -15.87
C LYS A 105 17.73 -26.36 -16.56
N ILE A 106 17.74 -26.62 -17.86
CA ILE A 106 16.55 -26.89 -18.65
C ILE A 106 16.51 -28.40 -18.88
N ILE A 107 15.38 -29.05 -18.63
CA ILE A 107 15.16 -30.47 -18.93
C ILE A 107 14.23 -30.53 -20.15
N ARG A 108 14.77 -31.06 -21.26
CA ARG A 108 14.07 -31.19 -22.54
C ARG A 108 14.12 -32.64 -22.99
N GLY A 109 12.96 -33.28 -23.19
CA GLY A 109 12.86 -34.67 -23.58
C GLY A 109 13.61 -35.62 -22.64
N GLY A 110 13.64 -35.32 -21.34
CA GLY A 110 14.35 -36.09 -20.31
C GLY A 110 15.88 -35.80 -20.23
N THR A 111 16.42 -34.93 -21.08
CA THR A 111 17.84 -34.55 -21.05
C THR A 111 18.03 -33.22 -20.32
N ALA A 112 18.91 -33.20 -19.32
CA ALA A 112 19.26 -31.98 -18.59
C ALA A 112 20.33 -31.17 -19.34
N ILE A 113 20.04 -29.91 -19.60
CA ILE A 113 20.91 -28.92 -20.25
C ILE A 113 21.30 -27.89 -19.17
N ASN A 114 22.58 -27.92 -18.78
CA ASN A 114 23.10 -26.99 -17.76
C ASN A 114 23.14 -25.56 -18.29
N GLN A 115 22.53 -24.65 -17.53
CA GLN A 115 22.47 -23.22 -17.80
C GLN A 115 23.28 -22.37 -16.80
N LEU A 116 23.79 -22.98 -15.72
CA LEU A 116 24.54 -22.27 -14.70
C LEU A 116 25.89 -21.80 -15.20
N GLN A 117 26.02 -20.55 -15.53
CA GLN A 117 27.25 -19.88 -15.93
C GLN A 117 27.35 -18.54 -15.20
N LEU A 118 28.22 -18.42 -14.21
CA LEU A 118 28.38 -17.19 -13.40
C LEU A 118 28.68 -15.96 -14.25
N SER A 119 29.37 -16.09 -15.35
CA SER A 119 29.69 -14.99 -16.28
C SER A 119 28.46 -14.39 -16.98
N LYS A 120 27.38 -15.16 -17.08
CA LYS A 120 26.10 -14.71 -17.65
C LYS A 120 25.14 -14.10 -16.60
N ILE A 121 25.39 -14.33 -15.31
CA ILE A 121 24.57 -13.77 -14.24
C ILE A 121 24.88 -12.28 -14.14
N LYS A 122 23.85 -11.46 -14.31
CA LYS A 122 23.90 -10.00 -14.09
C LYS A 122 23.45 -9.71 -12.68
N THR A 123 24.21 -8.91 -11.96
CA THR A 123 23.77 -8.38 -10.66
C THR A 123 23.36 -6.94 -10.86
N ILE A 124 22.08 -6.67 -10.61
CA ILE A 124 21.44 -5.38 -10.83
C ILE A 124 20.95 -4.89 -9.47
N GLN A 125 21.18 -3.63 -9.17
CA GLN A 125 20.49 -3.01 -8.04
C GLN A 125 19.02 -2.86 -8.41
N GLN A 126 18.13 -3.44 -7.61
CA GLN A 126 16.70 -3.37 -7.82
C GLN A 126 16.05 -2.81 -6.56
N GLU A 127 15.65 -1.57 -6.67
CA GLU A 127 14.91 -0.88 -5.62
C GLU A 127 13.42 -0.96 -5.93
N ASN A 128 12.72 -1.89 -5.29
CA ASN A 128 11.29 -2.12 -5.55
C ASN A 128 10.39 -1.02 -4.95
N GLU A 129 10.93 -0.24 -4.00
CA GLU A 129 10.20 0.82 -3.29
C GLU A 129 10.73 2.23 -3.61
N LEU A 130 11.36 2.38 -4.78
CA LEU A 130 11.93 3.67 -5.19
C LEU A 130 10.86 4.75 -5.35
N ASP A 131 9.67 4.37 -5.82
CA ASP A 131 8.53 5.28 -5.93
C ASP A 131 8.06 5.80 -4.56
N ASN A 132 8.37 5.07 -3.49
CA ASN A 132 8.14 5.44 -2.09
C ASN A 132 9.36 6.13 -1.46
N PHE A 133 10.39 6.48 -2.26
CA PHE A 133 11.66 7.04 -1.79
C PHE A 133 12.40 6.15 -0.79
N ILE A 134 12.25 4.82 -0.86
CA ILE A 134 12.95 3.85 -0.01
C ILE A 134 14.03 3.13 -0.82
N TYR A 135 15.25 3.17 -0.29
CA TYR A 135 16.45 2.54 -0.86
C TYR A 135 16.90 1.43 0.09
N ASN A 136 16.62 0.18 -0.26
CA ASN A 136 16.97 -0.97 0.59
C ASN A 136 18.33 -1.59 0.24
N GLY A 137 18.94 -1.20 -0.88
CA GLY A 137 20.25 -1.69 -1.31
C GLY A 137 20.27 -3.13 -1.78
N SER A 138 19.11 -3.72 -2.01
CA SER A 138 18.98 -5.10 -2.49
C SER A 138 19.54 -5.25 -3.89
N LEU A 139 20.20 -6.37 -4.13
CA LEU A 139 20.69 -6.79 -5.43
C LEU A 139 19.85 -7.93 -5.98
N ASN A 140 19.58 -7.88 -7.26
CA ASN A 140 18.95 -8.97 -7.98
C ASN A 140 19.97 -9.64 -8.91
N ALA A 141 20.22 -10.94 -8.67
CA ALA A 141 21.04 -11.76 -9.54
C ALA A 141 20.16 -12.38 -10.63
N VAL A 142 20.32 -11.93 -11.85
CA VAL A 142 19.48 -12.29 -13.00
C VAL A 142 20.26 -13.10 -14.01
N LEU A 143 19.71 -14.25 -14.41
CA LEU A 143 20.17 -15.05 -15.54
C LEU A 143 19.03 -15.22 -16.55
N PHE A 144 19.23 -14.75 -17.78
CA PHE A 144 18.33 -15.06 -18.88
C PHE A 144 18.68 -16.42 -19.45
N LEU A 145 17.70 -17.33 -19.45
CA LEU A 145 17.85 -18.67 -19.99
C LEU A 145 17.74 -18.64 -21.51
N GLU A 146 18.67 -19.31 -22.17
CA GLU A 146 18.72 -19.37 -23.63
C GLU A 146 17.88 -20.54 -24.16
N ASP A 147 17.13 -20.30 -25.25
CA ASP A 147 16.39 -21.32 -26.00
C ASP A 147 15.34 -22.08 -25.15
N VAL A 148 14.62 -21.37 -24.27
CA VAL A 148 13.47 -21.94 -23.55
C VAL A 148 12.31 -22.16 -24.52
N ARG A 149 11.65 -23.32 -24.43
CA ARG A 149 10.57 -23.72 -25.32
C ARG A 149 9.40 -24.29 -24.55
N LYS A 150 8.21 -24.22 -25.14
CA LYS A 150 7.05 -24.97 -24.67
C LYS A 150 7.39 -26.45 -24.48
N GLY A 151 7.02 -27.02 -23.36
CA GLY A 151 7.30 -28.40 -22.94
C GLY A 151 8.63 -28.60 -22.20
N ASP A 152 9.46 -27.56 -22.10
CA ASP A 152 10.66 -27.59 -21.26
C ASP A 152 10.27 -27.55 -19.76
N ILE A 153 11.17 -28.08 -18.94
CA ILE A 153 11.13 -27.95 -17.50
C ILE A 153 12.37 -27.17 -17.06
N ILE A 154 12.16 -26.10 -16.31
CA ILE A 154 13.22 -25.28 -15.74
C ILE A 154 13.35 -25.67 -14.27
N GLU A 155 14.56 -26.08 -13.86
CA GLU A 155 14.85 -26.40 -12.46
C GLU A 155 16.09 -25.63 -12.01
N TYR A 156 15.99 -24.96 -10.86
CA TYR A 156 17.13 -24.29 -10.27
C TYR A 156 17.11 -24.36 -8.74
N SER A 157 18.33 -24.32 -8.18
CA SER A 157 18.51 -24.28 -6.73
C SER A 157 19.61 -23.30 -6.33
N TYR A 158 19.40 -22.68 -5.18
CA TYR A 158 20.35 -21.71 -4.60
C TYR A 158 20.24 -21.69 -3.07
N SER A 159 21.23 -21.10 -2.43
CA SER A 159 21.17 -20.77 -1.01
C SER A 159 21.53 -19.32 -0.74
N LEU A 160 20.88 -18.76 0.28
CA LEU A 160 21.14 -17.46 0.89
C LEU A 160 21.71 -17.72 2.29
N LYS A 161 22.97 -17.39 2.50
CA LYS A 161 23.63 -17.53 3.81
C LYS A 161 23.82 -16.17 4.46
N GLY A 162 23.31 -16.03 5.66
CA GLY A 162 23.33 -14.83 6.50
C GLY A 162 21.92 -14.32 6.80
N PHE A 163 21.63 -14.09 8.10
CA PHE A 163 20.40 -13.46 8.56
C PHE A 163 20.70 -12.00 8.95
N ASN A 164 19.69 -11.14 8.88
CA ASN A 164 19.85 -9.74 9.27
C ASN A 164 20.26 -9.67 10.76
N PRO A 165 21.44 -9.10 11.08
CA PRO A 165 21.95 -9.09 12.44
C PRO A 165 21.10 -8.25 13.41
N ILE A 166 20.18 -7.42 12.90
CA ILE A 166 19.28 -6.60 13.71
C ILE A 166 18.39 -7.47 14.63
N PHE A 167 18.06 -8.69 14.21
CA PHE A 167 17.23 -9.63 14.98
C PHE A 167 18.05 -10.45 15.98
N LYS A 168 19.35 -10.20 16.12
CA LYS A 168 20.26 -10.87 17.09
C LYS A 168 20.22 -12.39 16.97
N GLY A 169 20.06 -12.90 15.74
CA GLY A 169 20.03 -14.32 15.42
C GLY A 169 18.70 -15.03 15.66
N LYS A 170 17.66 -14.35 16.15
CA LYS A 170 16.31 -14.91 16.21
C LYS A 170 15.71 -15.01 14.81
N TYR A 171 14.87 -16.02 14.62
CA TYR A 171 14.22 -16.32 13.36
C TYR A 171 12.70 -16.11 13.46
N GLN A 172 12.15 -15.52 12.40
CA GLN A 172 10.73 -15.40 12.15
C GLN A 172 10.50 -15.53 10.65
N ASP A 173 9.44 -16.24 10.24
CA ASP A 173 9.07 -16.40 8.83
C ASP A 173 7.60 -16.85 8.70
N ILE A 174 7.06 -16.71 7.49
CA ILE A 174 5.74 -17.21 7.11
C ILE A 174 5.93 -18.12 5.90
N TYR A 175 5.39 -19.34 5.96
CA TYR A 175 5.45 -20.34 4.89
C TYR A 175 4.09 -20.48 4.26
N SER A 176 3.92 -20.01 3.03
CA SER A 176 2.67 -20.15 2.30
C SER A 176 2.45 -21.60 1.85
N LEU A 177 1.25 -22.10 2.09
CA LEU A 177 0.88 -23.50 1.83
C LEU A 177 0.08 -23.67 0.53
N GLN A 178 -0.32 -22.57 -0.10
CA GLN A 178 -1.07 -22.52 -1.35
C GLN A 178 -0.78 -21.22 -2.10
N TYR A 179 -0.97 -21.21 -3.41
CA TYR A 179 -0.62 -20.11 -4.30
C TYR A 179 -1.73 -19.87 -5.34
N SER A 180 -1.64 -18.79 -6.10
CA SER A 180 -2.52 -18.50 -7.23
C SER A 180 -2.27 -19.42 -8.45
N SER A 181 -1.11 -20.09 -8.50
CA SER A 181 -0.76 -21.12 -9.50
C SER A 181 -0.82 -22.52 -8.88
N PRO A 182 -1.09 -23.56 -9.67
CA PRO A 182 -1.05 -24.94 -9.18
C PRO A 182 0.38 -25.37 -8.84
N LEU A 183 0.56 -26.05 -7.70
CA LEU A 183 1.84 -26.55 -7.24
C LEU A 183 1.77 -28.06 -7.00
N TYR A 184 2.57 -28.84 -7.73
CA TYR A 184 2.53 -30.29 -7.64
C TYR A 184 3.17 -30.83 -6.37
N GLN A 185 4.28 -30.23 -5.89
CA GLN A 185 4.96 -30.58 -4.66
C GLN A 185 5.43 -29.35 -3.91
N LEU A 186 5.10 -29.28 -2.63
CA LEU A 186 5.60 -28.31 -1.67
C LEU A 186 6.39 -29.05 -0.59
N TYR A 187 7.60 -28.60 -0.30
CA TYR A 187 8.39 -29.12 0.79
C TYR A 187 9.08 -28.01 1.60
N TYR A 188 8.74 -27.92 2.86
CA TYR A 188 9.42 -27.06 3.82
C TYR A 188 10.13 -27.87 4.88
N LYS A 189 11.35 -27.43 5.23
CA LYS A 189 12.16 -28.03 6.29
C LYS A 189 12.79 -26.93 7.15
N LEU A 190 12.67 -27.03 8.44
CA LEU A 190 13.29 -26.14 9.41
C LEU A 190 14.13 -26.95 10.39
N ILE A 191 15.42 -26.68 10.46
CA ILE A 191 16.36 -27.30 11.40
C ILE A 191 16.66 -26.30 12.52
N VAL A 192 16.17 -26.60 13.70
CA VAL A 192 16.31 -25.78 14.91
C VAL A 192 17.38 -26.41 15.80
N PRO A 193 18.52 -25.74 16.05
CA PRO A 193 19.58 -26.30 16.91
C PRO A 193 19.13 -26.46 18.35
N GLY A 194 19.74 -27.40 19.05
CA GLY A 194 19.44 -27.65 20.46
C GLY A 194 19.58 -26.38 21.33
N GLY A 195 18.64 -26.23 22.25
CA GLY A 195 18.54 -25.06 23.12
C GLY A 195 17.77 -23.86 22.52
N ARG A 196 17.33 -23.94 21.25
CA ARG A 196 16.39 -22.99 20.63
C ARG A 196 15.01 -23.63 20.47
N THR A 197 13.98 -22.82 20.54
CA THR A 197 12.58 -23.24 20.36
C THR A 197 11.87 -22.30 19.41
N VAL A 198 10.93 -22.82 18.64
CA VAL A 198 10.09 -22.05 17.73
C VAL A 198 8.62 -22.26 18.09
N ASN A 199 7.85 -21.20 18.03
CA ASN A 199 6.40 -21.24 18.05
C ASN A 199 5.91 -21.41 16.60
N ILE A 200 4.89 -22.24 16.41
CA ILE A 200 4.30 -22.55 15.11
C ILE A 200 2.80 -22.33 15.21
N LYS A 201 2.25 -21.55 14.28
CA LYS A 201 0.81 -21.27 14.18
C LYS A 201 0.38 -21.36 12.73
N ASN A 202 -0.68 -22.08 12.45
CA ASN A 202 -1.29 -22.14 11.13
C ASN A 202 -2.40 -21.08 11.00
N THR A 203 -2.54 -20.51 9.82
CA THR A 203 -3.69 -19.70 9.40
C THR A 203 -4.40 -20.45 8.28
N LEU A 204 -5.73 -20.51 8.33
CA LEU A 204 -6.61 -21.12 7.30
C LEU A 204 -6.29 -22.59 6.96
N ASP A 205 -5.46 -23.26 7.74
CA ASP A 205 -5.06 -24.67 7.57
C ASP A 205 -4.81 -25.35 8.92
N THR A 206 -4.75 -26.67 8.90
CA THR A 206 -4.51 -27.50 10.10
C THR A 206 -3.31 -28.42 9.96
N ILE A 207 -2.51 -28.27 8.89
CA ILE A 207 -1.34 -29.12 8.65
C ILE A 207 -0.34 -28.99 9.81
N LYS A 208 0.13 -30.13 10.30
CA LYS A 208 1.17 -30.18 11.32
C LYS A 208 2.49 -30.63 10.68
N PRO A 209 3.64 -30.13 11.13
CA PRO A 209 4.92 -30.65 10.69
C PRO A 209 5.13 -32.08 11.20
N LEU A 210 5.84 -32.86 10.42
CA LEU A 210 6.55 -34.01 10.94
C LEU A 210 7.72 -33.49 11.77
N VAL A 211 7.76 -33.88 13.06
CA VAL A 211 8.80 -33.42 13.99
C VAL A 211 9.74 -34.57 14.30
N GLN A 212 11.04 -34.37 14.07
CA GLN A 212 12.08 -35.35 14.38
C GLN A 212 13.15 -34.73 15.27
N THR A 213 13.42 -35.36 16.40
CA THR A 213 14.54 -34.98 17.27
C THR A 213 15.79 -35.76 16.87
N GLN A 214 16.84 -35.03 16.56
CA GLN A 214 18.15 -35.54 16.17
C GLN A 214 19.21 -35.08 17.19
N PRO A 215 20.39 -35.71 17.26
CA PRO A 215 21.48 -35.20 18.10
C PRO A 215 21.81 -33.76 17.77
N GLY A 216 21.55 -32.86 18.75
CA GLY A 216 21.84 -31.41 18.62
C GLY A 216 20.82 -30.56 17.84
N ALA A 217 19.70 -31.12 17.36
CA ALA A 217 18.69 -30.34 16.64
C ALA A 217 17.29 -30.98 16.68
N THR A 218 16.27 -30.14 16.48
CA THR A 218 14.90 -30.56 16.16
C THR A 218 14.60 -30.17 14.72
N VAL A 219 14.07 -31.12 13.93
CA VAL A 219 13.72 -30.91 12.53
C VAL A 219 12.20 -30.91 12.39
N TYR A 220 11.68 -29.88 11.73
CA TYR A 220 10.28 -29.74 11.36
C TYR A 220 10.15 -29.83 9.85
N GLU A 221 9.24 -30.68 9.36
CA GLU A 221 9.02 -30.88 7.92
C GLU A 221 7.52 -30.78 7.58
N TRP A 222 7.22 -30.01 6.54
CA TRP A 222 5.87 -29.94 5.94
C TRP A 222 5.97 -30.40 4.51
N LYS A 223 5.07 -31.28 4.10
CA LYS A 223 4.99 -31.76 2.73
C LYS A 223 3.54 -31.76 2.27
N ARG A 224 3.32 -31.19 1.08
CA ARG A 224 2.04 -31.21 0.37
C ARG A 224 2.26 -31.61 -1.09
N ASN A 225 1.26 -32.27 -1.66
CA ASN A 225 1.27 -32.64 -3.07
C ASN A 225 -0.07 -32.22 -3.70
N ASN A 226 -0.03 -31.94 -5.00
CA ASN A 226 -1.20 -31.63 -5.83
C ASN A 226 -2.05 -30.49 -5.20
N ILE A 227 -1.40 -29.37 -4.95
CA ILE A 227 -2.02 -28.17 -4.40
C ILE A 227 -2.65 -27.40 -5.55
N LYS A 228 -3.98 -27.30 -5.54
CA LYS A 228 -4.73 -26.55 -6.55
C LYS A 228 -4.48 -25.05 -6.45
N ALA A 229 -4.54 -24.35 -7.57
CA ALA A 229 -4.57 -22.90 -7.60
C ALA A 229 -5.72 -22.36 -6.71
N LEU A 230 -5.47 -21.28 -6.02
CA LEU A 230 -6.47 -20.54 -5.27
C LEU A 230 -6.70 -19.20 -5.98
N HIS A 231 -7.91 -19.08 -6.58
CA HIS A 231 -8.28 -17.86 -7.29
C HIS A 231 -8.89 -16.87 -6.32
N THR A 232 -8.38 -15.64 -6.36
CA THR A 232 -8.88 -14.55 -5.55
C THR A 232 -9.93 -13.76 -6.31
N GLN A 233 -10.86 -13.15 -5.58
CA GLN A 233 -11.80 -12.19 -6.15
C GLN A 233 -11.17 -10.79 -6.17
N ASP A 234 -11.64 -9.92 -7.05
CA ASP A 234 -11.20 -8.53 -7.14
C ASP A 234 -11.61 -7.70 -5.89
N TYR A 235 -10.92 -6.59 -5.65
CA TYR A 235 -11.20 -5.66 -4.55
C TYR A 235 -11.27 -6.32 -3.16
N LEU A 236 -10.25 -7.08 -2.80
CA LEU A 236 -10.11 -7.62 -1.44
C LEU A 236 -9.55 -6.56 -0.50
N PRO A 237 -10.03 -6.49 0.77
CA PRO A 237 -9.34 -5.70 1.78
C PRO A 237 -7.92 -6.23 2.00
N SER A 238 -6.95 -5.35 2.20
CA SER A 238 -5.54 -5.73 2.40
C SER A 238 -5.31 -6.65 3.60
N TRP A 239 -6.12 -6.48 4.65
CA TRP A 239 -6.04 -7.27 5.88
C TRP A 239 -6.62 -8.69 5.74
N TYR A 240 -7.30 -9.02 4.63
CA TYR A 240 -7.93 -10.32 4.45
C TYR A 240 -6.91 -11.36 4.01
N GLU A 241 -6.60 -12.29 4.92
CA GLU A 241 -5.72 -13.42 4.64
C GLU A 241 -6.45 -14.42 3.74
N VAL A 242 -5.97 -14.59 2.51
CA VAL A 242 -6.57 -15.48 1.50
C VAL A 242 -5.88 -16.85 1.50
N PHE A 243 -4.56 -16.83 1.61
CA PHE A 243 -3.74 -18.04 1.49
C PHE A 243 -3.52 -18.68 2.86
N PRO A 244 -3.61 -20.02 2.94
CA PRO A 244 -3.21 -20.73 4.14
C PRO A 244 -1.69 -20.67 4.34
N ASP A 245 -1.27 -20.35 5.56
CA ASP A 245 0.12 -20.16 5.92
C ASP A 245 0.51 -20.88 7.20
N VAL A 246 1.81 -21.08 7.38
CA VAL A 246 2.42 -21.48 8.65
C VAL A 246 3.32 -20.35 9.14
N MET A 247 2.93 -19.72 10.24
CA MET A 247 3.75 -18.74 10.92
C MET A 247 4.74 -19.43 11.85
N ILE A 248 5.98 -18.96 11.85
CA ILE A 248 7.06 -19.47 12.70
C ILE A 248 7.74 -18.31 13.37
N SER A 249 7.91 -18.37 14.72
CA SER A 249 8.60 -17.32 15.45
C SER A 249 9.37 -17.87 16.65
N GLU A 250 10.57 -17.37 16.87
CA GLU A 250 11.35 -17.58 18.10
C GLU A 250 11.05 -16.53 19.18
N TYR A 251 10.14 -15.60 18.91
CA TYR A 251 9.65 -14.68 19.94
C TYR A 251 8.47 -15.32 20.65
N ASN A 252 8.59 -15.54 21.97
CA ASN A 252 7.57 -16.25 22.74
C ASN A 252 6.36 -15.36 23.09
N ASN A 253 6.56 -14.05 23.09
CA ASN A 253 5.53 -13.08 23.45
C ASN A 253 5.93 -11.68 22.97
N TRP A 254 4.98 -10.76 22.98
CA TRP A 254 5.18 -9.37 22.59
C TRP A 254 6.18 -8.62 23.49
N LYS A 255 6.39 -9.06 24.74
CA LYS A 255 7.41 -8.44 25.58
C LYS A 255 8.82 -8.62 25.00
N GLU A 256 9.14 -9.79 24.44
CA GLU A 256 10.44 -10.01 23.79
C GLU A 256 10.65 -9.12 22.57
N VAL A 257 9.55 -8.87 21.80
CA VAL A 257 9.57 -7.90 20.70
C VAL A 257 9.79 -6.48 21.22
N ASN A 258 9.15 -6.12 22.34
CA ASN A 258 9.34 -4.83 22.98
C ASN A 258 10.78 -4.61 23.48
N ASP A 259 11.37 -5.64 24.13
CA ASP A 259 12.77 -5.57 24.61
C ASP A 259 13.75 -5.39 23.44
N TRP A 260 13.47 -6.01 22.30
CA TRP A 260 14.21 -5.76 21.05
C TRP A 260 14.03 -4.32 20.58
N ALA A 261 12.79 -3.84 20.46
CA ALA A 261 12.48 -2.50 19.97
C ALA A 261 13.08 -1.41 20.88
N LEU A 262 12.98 -1.54 22.23
CA LEU A 262 13.59 -0.61 23.18
C LEU A 262 15.11 -0.49 22.99
N SER A 263 15.76 -1.58 22.56
CA SER A 263 17.21 -1.53 22.27
C SER A 263 17.56 -0.67 21.05
N LEU A 264 16.60 -0.40 20.16
CA LEU A 264 16.75 0.41 18.94
C LEU A 264 16.29 1.85 19.14
N PHE A 265 15.35 2.10 20.06
CA PHE A 265 14.72 3.40 20.31
C PHE A 265 14.94 3.86 21.77
N PRO A 266 16.19 4.12 22.20
CA PRO A 266 16.47 4.50 23.57
C PRO A 266 15.79 5.82 23.94
N LYS A 267 15.22 5.90 25.16
CA LYS A 267 14.48 7.09 25.62
C LYS A 267 15.40 8.28 25.91
N ASN A 268 16.56 7.99 26.46
CA ASN A 268 17.52 9.02 26.90
C ASN A 268 18.70 9.06 25.94
N ILE A 269 18.76 10.11 25.13
CA ILE A 269 19.89 10.38 24.22
C ILE A 269 20.39 11.82 24.39
N ASN A 270 21.64 12.03 24.12
CA ASN A 270 22.21 13.38 24.08
C ASN A 270 21.86 14.01 22.72
N LEU A 271 21.07 15.06 22.74
CA LEU A 271 20.70 15.79 21.53
C LEU A 271 21.79 16.82 21.17
N PRO A 272 22.16 16.97 19.87
CA PRO A 272 23.11 17.99 19.43
C PRO A 272 22.61 19.41 19.72
N GLY A 273 23.53 20.36 19.92
CA GLY A 273 23.17 21.74 20.28
C GLY A 273 22.23 22.44 19.31
N ALA A 274 22.37 22.19 17.99
CA ALA A 274 21.47 22.76 16.97
C ALA A 274 20.02 22.25 17.12
N LEU A 275 19.83 20.95 17.41
CA LEU A 275 18.52 20.39 17.68
C LEU A 275 17.94 20.90 19.01
N GLN A 276 18.78 21.00 20.04
CA GLN A 276 18.37 21.62 21.33
C GLN A 276 17.90 23.06 21.14
N GLN A 277 18.61 23.84 20.29
CA GLN A 277 18.21 25.21 19.97
C GLN A 277 16.84 25.27 19.28
N LYS A 278 16.56 24.36 18.32
CA LYS A 278 15.25 24.27 17.66
C LYS A 278 14.12 23.89 18.65
N ILE A 279 14.39 22.96 19.54
CA ILE A 279 13.46 22.58 20.62
C ILE A 279 13.16 23.79 21.52
N LYS A 280 14.19 24.53 21.92
CA LYS A 280 14.02 25.73 22.74
C LYS A 280 13.24 26.84 22.03
N GLU A 281 13.46 27.02 20.72
CA GLU A 281 12.68 27.92 19.87
C GLU A 281 11.19 27.54 19.92
N ILE A 282 10.86 26.26 19.69
CA ILE A 282 9.48 25.76 19.76
C ILE A 282 8.87 26.00 21.14
N GLN A 283 9.62 25.72 22.22
CA GLN A 283 9.13 25.94 23.59
C GLN A 283 8.85 27.40 23.92
N THR A 284 9.65 28.32 23.40
CA THR A 284 9.52 29.75 23.71
C THR A 284 8.42 30.42 22.89
N THR A 285 8.21 29.97 21.65
CA THR A 285 7.15 30.51 20.77
C THR A 285 5.78 29.91 21.04
N ASN A 286 5.71 28.74 21.66
CA ASN A 286 4.47 27.99 21.89
C ASN A 286 4.25 27.78 23.39
N THR A 287 3.16 28.30 23.93
CA THR A 287 2.90 28.34 25.37
C THR A 287 2.15 27.11 25.90
N THR A 288 1.34 26.44 25.08
CA THR A 288 0.55 25.26 25.45
C THR A 288 1.20 23.95 25.00
N THR A 289 0.83 22.85 25.62
CA THR A 289 1.27 21.51 25.18
C THR A 289 0.85 21.24 23.75
N GLU A 290 -0.41 21.53 23.41
CA GLU A 290 -0.96 21.34 22.07
C GLU A 290 -0.15 22.13 21.02
N SER A 291 0.11 23.42 21.27
CA SER A 291 0.86 24.24 20.31
C SER A 291 2.32 23.77 20.14
N ARG A 292 2.94 23.24 21.21
CA ARG A 292 4.29 22.64 21.12
C ARG A 292 4.29 21.34 20.33
N VAL A 293 3.30 20.46 20.55
CA VAL A 293 3.13 19.22 19.80
C VAL A 293 2.90 19.55 18.32
N GLN A 294 2.01 20.48 18.02
CA GLN A 294 1.70 20.91 16.65
C GLN A 294 2.94 21.48 15.94
N ALA A 295 3.70 22.35 16.61
CA ALA A 295 4.87 22.96 16.02
C ALA A 295 6.00 21.92 15.77
N ALA A 296 6.20 20.97 16.70
CA ALA A 296 7.17 19.88 16.54
C ALA A 296 6.75 18.90 15.44
N LEU A 297 5.46 18.51 15.40
CA LEU A 297 4.91 17.63 14.37
C LEU A 297 5.07 18.25 12.99
N ARG A 298 4.60 19.48 12.79
CA ARG A 298 4.73 20.20 11.51
C ARG A 298 6.18 20.34 11.06
N PHE A 299 7.07 20.65 11.99
CA PHE A 299 8.50 20.69 11.67
C PHE A 299 9.02 19.35 11.14
N VAL A 300 8.66 18.22 11.78
CA VAL A 300 9.09 16.89 11.31
C VAL A 300 8.37 16.50 10.03
N GLN A 301 7.11 16.83 9.86
CA GLN A 301 6.33 16.53 8.66
C GLN A 301 6.84 17.29 7.43
N ASP A 302 7.05 18.61 7.56
CA ASP A 302 7.27 19.50 6.40
C ASP A 302 8.74 19.77 6.11
N ASP A 303 9.60 19.91 7.15
CA ASP A 303 11.02 20.25 7.01
C ASP A 303 11.95 19.03 6.90
N ILE A 304 11.48 17.83 7.30
CA ILE A 304 12.21 16.57 7.15
C ILE A 304 11.55 15.77 6.04
N ARG A 305 12.16 15.72 4.86
CA ARG A 305 11.63 15.00 3.70
C ARG A 305 11.58 13.49 3.97
N TYR A 306 10.57 12.81 3.45
CA TYR A 306 10.54 11.36 3.50
C TYR A 306 11.58 10.77 2.53
N MET A 307 12.51 10.01 3.04
CA MET A 307 13.49 9.22 2.28
C MET A 307 14.13 8.18 3.20
N GLY A 308 13.97 6.91 2.85
CA GLY A 308 14.52 5.78 3.58
C GLY A 308 15.82 5.27 2.97
N ILE A 309 16.82 5.02 3.83
CA ILE A 309 18.02 4.25 3.47
C ILE A 309 18.03 3.03 4.39
N GLU A 310 17.37 1.97 3.96
CA GLU A 310 17.02 0.79 4.78
C GLU A 310 17.96 -0.40 4.59
N MET A 311 19.23 -0.16 4.32
CA MET A 311 20.22 -1.21 4.08
C MET A 311 20.59 -1.96 5.36
N GLY A 312 20.49 -3.29 5.34
CA GLY A 312 20.91 -4.15 6.43
C GLY A 312 20.21 -3.84 7.76
N VAL A 313 20.96 -3.48 8.78
CA VAL A 313 20.41 -3.14 10.12
C VAL A 313 19.48 -1.92 10.11
N HIS A 314 19.64 -1.03 9.13
CA HIS A 314 18.81 0.17 8.99
C HIS A 314 17.40 -0.13 8.47
N SER A 315 17.09 -1.36 8.07
CA SER A 315 15.72 -1.78 7.83
C SER A 315 14.81 -1.54 9.06
N HIS A 316 15.36 -1.62 10.28
CA HIS A 316 14.61 -1.44 11.53
C HIS A 316 15.27 -0.46 12.51
N LYS A 317 16.56 -0.20 12.39
CA LYS A 317 17.29 0.70 13.29
C LYS A 317 17.28 2.12 12.73
N PRO A 318 16.70 3.10 13.46
CA PRO A 318 16.74 4.50 13.02
C PRO A 318 18.16 5.06 13.07
N ALA A 319 18.43 6.05 12.23
CA ALA A 319 19.60 6.90 12.38
C ALA A 319 19.48 7.80 13.63
N ASP A 320 20.63 8.34 14.07
CA ASP A 320 20.66 9.30 15.18
C ASP A 320 19.78 10.53 14.87
N PRO A 321 18.89 10.97 15.79
CA PRO A 321 17.98 12.10 15.57
C PRO A 321 18.70 13.40 15.18
N GLY A 322 19.92 13.63 15.69
CA GLY A 322 20.73 14.77 15.28
C GLY A 322 21.20 14.68 13.83
N LYS A 323 21.52 13.47 13.36
CA LYS A 323 21.83 13.23 11.95
C LYS A 323 20.61 13.51 11.07
N VAL A 324 19.43 12.98 11.43
CA VAL A 324 18.16 13.21 10.70
C VAL A 324 17.84 14.71 10.66
N PHE A 325 17.95 15.39 11.78
CA PHE A 325 17.77 16.85 11.87
C PHE A 325 18.69 17.62 10.92
N ASN A 326 19.99 17.27 10.87
CA ASN A 326 20.97 17.99 10.06
C ASN A 326 20.82 17.70 8.55
N GLN A 327 20.53 16.44 8.17
CA GLN A 327 20.41 16.03 6.76
C GLN A 327 19.05 16.38 6.14
N ARG A 328 18.03 16.69 6.96
CA ARG A 328 16.68 17.07 6.54
C ARG A 328 15.94 16.00 5.73
N PHE A 329 16.24 14.75 5.98
CA PHE A 329 15.48 13.62 5.47
C PHE A 329 15.55 12.42 6.43
N GLY A 330 14.58 11.55 6.34
CA GLY A 330 14.48 10.31 7.08
C GLY A 330 13.21 9.55 6.72
N ASP A 331 13.19 8.25 7.02
CA ASP A 331 12.02 7.39 6.83
C ASP A 331 11.05 7.43 8.02
N CYS A 332 10.05 6.54 8.03
CA CYS A 332 9.03 6.49 9.07
C CYS A 332 9.62 6.37 10.48
N LYS A 333 10.60 5.46 10.68
CA LYS A 333 11.21 5.24 11.99
C LYS A 333 12.11 6.39 12.45
N GLU A 334 12.79 7.02 11.51
CA GLU A 334 13.67 8.16 11.77
C GLU A 334 12.88 9.42 12.11
N LYS A 335 11.83 9.71 11.36
CA LYS A 335 10.93 10.85 11.60
C LYS A 335 10.17 10.68 12.91
N SER A 336 9.63 9.48 13.17
CA SER A 336 8.91 9.15 14.42
C SER A 336 9.82 9.26 15.64
N TYR A 337 11.04 8.73 15.54
CA TYR A 337 11.99 8.80 16.64
C TYR A 337 12.48 10.21 16.89
N LEU A 338 12.76 11.01 15.84
CA LEU A 338 13.09 12.43 15.97
C LEU A 338 11.99 13.20 16.71
N LEU A 339 10.72 13.02 16.29
CA LEU A 339 9.57 13.67 16.94
C LEU A 339 9.46 13.29 18.42
N CYS A 340 9.57 11.99 18.75
CA CYS A 340 9.58 11.52 20.13
C CYS A 340 10.69 12.18 20.96
N CYS A 341 11.91 12.27 20.44
CA CYS A 341 13.03 12.90 21.12
C CYS A 341 12.83 14.41 21.35
N MET A 342 12.28 15.12 20.36
CA MET A 342 11.96 16.55 20.49
C MET A 342 10.89 16.77 21.58
N LEU A 343 9.80 16.00 21.56
CA LEU A 343 8.71 16.13 22.52
C LEU A 343 9.14 15.76 23.95
N ARG A 344 9.88 14.65 24.11
CA ARG A 344 10.42 14.23 25.40
C ARG A 344 11.36 15.29 26.00
N ALA A 345 12.18 15.94 25.17
CA ALA A 345 13.04 17.05 25.62
C ALA A 345 12.23 18.30 26.08
N MET A 346 10.98 18.42 25.63
CA MET A 346 10.03 19.44 26.09
C MET A 346 9.18 19.00 27.31
N GLY A 347 9.44 17.78 27.84
CA GLY A 347 8.68 17.21 28.97
C GLY A 347 7.31 16.63 28.55
N ILE A 348 7.11 16.35 27.28
CA ILE A 348 5.87 15.78 26.73
C ILE A 348 6.06 14.28 26.50
N GLU A 349 5.15 13.46 27.04
CA GLU A 349 5.17 12.00 26.86
C GLU A 349 4.83 11.66 25.40
N ALA A 350 5.76 10.99 24.73
CA ALA A 350 5.64 10.59 23.33
C ALA A 350 6.39 9.27 23.12
N ASP A 351 5.72 8.30 22.53
CA ASP A 351 6.25 6.95 22.33
C ASP A 351 6.17 6.57 20.84
N PRO A 352 7.24 6.02 20.25
CA PRO A 352 7.15 5.47 18.91
C PRO A 352 6.26 4.22 18.92
N ALA A 353 5.54 3.99 17.82
CA ALA A 353 4.64 2.86 17.66
C ALA A 353 4.87 2.19 16.31
N LEU A 354 5.12 0.89 16.33
CA LEU A 354 5.21 0.06 15.15
C LEU A 354 3.80 -0.25 14.62
N ILE A 355 3.62 -0.16 13.31
CA ILE A 355 2.34 -0.30 12.61
C ILE A 355 2.49 -1.33 11.49
N ASN A 356 1.42 -2.07 11.19
CA ASN A 356 1.26 -2.76 9.93
C ASN A 356 0.12 -2.09 9.16
N THR A 357 0.44 -1.49 8.03
CA THR A 357 -0.51 -0.72 7.22
C THR A 357 -1.48 -1.61 6.44
N ASP A 358 -1.11 -2.87 6.19
CA ASP A 358 -1.89 -3.81 5.40
C ASP A 358 -2.80 -4.68 6.29
N PHE A 359 -2.19 -5.46 7.21
CA PHE A 359 -2.93 -6.43 8.01
C PHE A 359 -3.67 -5.82 9.20
N LYS A 360 -3.31 -4.61 9.60
CA LYS A 360 -4.06 -3.83 10.58
C LYS A 360 -4.41 -4.69 11.83
N LYS A 361 -5.70 -4.73 12.20
CA LYS A 361 -6.20 -5.47 13.37
C LYS A 361 -6.03 -7.01 13.30
N SER A 362 -5.80 -7.56 12.11
CA SER A 362 -5.52 -9.00 11.94
C SER A 362 -4.25 -9.45 12.65
N LEU A 363 -3.31 -8.52 12.92
CA LEU A 363 -2.10 -8.80 13.71
C LEU A 363 -2.36 -9.41 15.10
N HIS A 364 -3.54 -9.19 15.69
CA HIS A 364 -3.92 -9.85 16.94
C HIS A 364 -3.96 -11.38 16.84
N ASN A 365 -4.07 -11.88 15.60
CA ASN A 365 -4.06 -13.30 15.30
C ASN A 365 -2.67 -13.83 14.95
N TRP A 366 -1.62 -12.99 14.92
CA TRP A 366 -0.29 -13.42 14.50
C TRP A 366 0.56 -13.88 15.68
N LEU A 367 1.63 -14.65 15.39
CA LEU A 367 2.69 -14.88 16.36
C LEU A 367 3.51 -13.59 16.51
N PRO A 368 3.98 -13.29 17.72
CA PRO A 368 4.80 -12.09 17.93
C PRO A 368 6.09 -12.11 17.12
N GLY A 369 6.40 -10.98 16.47
CA GLY A 369 7.66 -10.81 15.78
C GLY A 369 7.92 -9.40 15.28
N PRO A 370 9.18 -9.00 15.17
CA PRO A 370 9.55 -7.66 14.66
C PRO A 370 9.18 -7.44 13.18
N THR A 371 9.19 -8.51 12.36
CA THR A 371 8.93 -8.43 10.92
C THR A 371 7.43 -8.31 10.58
N ASP A 372 6.57 -8.30 11.62
CA ASP A 372 5.13 -8.12 11.45
C ASP A 372 4.74 -6.66 11.16
N PHE A 373 5.70 -5.73 11.24
CA PHE A 373 5.47 -4.30 11.08
C PHE A 373 6.22 -3.74 9.89
N ASN A 374 5.55 -2.89 9.11
CA ASN A 374 6.10 -2.24 7.92
C ASN A 374 6.14 -0.70 8.03
N HIS A 375 5.63 -0.13 9.13
CA HIS A 375 5.54 1.32 9.32
C HIS A 375 5.76 1.72 10.77
N MET A 376 6.02 3.01 11.02
CA MET A 376 6.17 3.58 12.37
C MET A 376 5.52 4.95 12.48
N THR A 377 4.78 5.14 13.56
CA THR A 377 4.11 6.38 13.93
C THR A 377 4.40 6.78 15.38
N VAL A 378 3.70 7.76 15.92
CA VAL A 378 3.92 8.24 17.28
C VAL A 378 2.61 8.34 18.05
N ARG A 379 2.60 7.81 19.28
CA ARG A 379 1.55 8.05 20.26
C ARG A 379 2.01 9.14 21.23
N ILE A 380 1.20 10.18 21.41
CA ILE A 380 1.53 11.36 22.23
C ILE A 380 0.44 11.59 23.26
N LYS A 381 0.85 11.89 24.51
CA LYS A 381 -0.09 12.26 25.57
C LYS A 381 -0.32 13.77 25.61
N ILE A 382 -1.57 14.19 25.45
CA ILE A 382 -1.98 15.59 25.54
C ILE A 382 -3.05 15.70 26.64
N GLY A 383 -2.72 16.33 27.75
CA GLY A 383 -3.54 16.28 28.94
C GLY A 383 -3.61 14.88 29.52
N ASN A 384 -4.80 14.29 29.64
CA ASN A 384 -5.00 12.92 30.11
C ASN A 384 -5.28 11.91 29.00
N GLU A 385 -5.25 12.32 27.73
CA GLU A 385 -5.63 11.51 26.59
C GLU A 385 -4.42 11.22 25.71
N TYR A 386 -4.44 10.06 25.02
CA TYR A 386 -3.45 9.68 24.02
C TYR A 386 -4.00 9.97 22.62
N TYR A 387 -3.16 10.61 21.80
CA TYR A 387 -3.40 10.90 20.39
C TYR A 387 -2.34 10.20 19.54
N TRP A 388 -2.72 9.87 18.34
CA TRP A 388 -1.85 9.20 17.38
C TRP A 388 -1.53 10.17 16.24
N PHE A 389 -0.27 10.21 15.84
CA PHE A 389 0.19 11.08 14.77
C PHE A 389 1.16 10.33 13.86
N ASP A 390 1.03 10.57 12.57
CA ASP A 390 1.96 10.06 11.58
C ASP A 390 2.88 11.19 11.10
N PRO A 391 4.15 11.22 11.52
CA PRO A 391 5.08 12.26 11.10
C PRO A 391 5.53 12.13 9.65
N THR A 392 5.12 11.07 8.92
CA THR A 392 5.45 10.90 7.50
C THR A 392 4.49 11.65 6.59
N ILE A 393 3.28 11.94 7.05
CA ILE A 393 2.27 12.67 6.29
C ILE A 393 2.62 14.15 6.29
N ALA A 394 3.13 14.65 5.16
CA ALA A 394 3.51 16.05 5.03
C ALA A 394 2.29 16.96 4.83
N TYR A 395 2.45 18.23 5.23
CA TYR A 395 1.50 19.31 5.02
C TYR A 395 0.12 19.15 5.69
N GLN A 396 0.02 18.34 6.75
CA GLN A 396 -1.21 18.31 7.57
C GLN A 396 -1.45 19.66 8.24
N ARG A 397 -2.69 20.12 8.21
CA ARG A 397 -3.10 21.42 8.76
C ARG A 397 -4.35 21.30 9.65
N GLY A 398 -4.70 22.39 10.31
CA GLY A 398 -5.82 22.43 11.25
C GLY A 398 -5.39 22.32 12.70
N ASN A 399 -6.36 22.07 13.58
CA ASN A 399 -6.13 21.89 15.01
C ASN A 399 -5.51 20.52 15.30
N ILE A 400 -4.54 20.47 16.21
CA ILE A 400 -3.83 19.23 16.58
C ILE A 400 -4.77 18.08 17.00
N ARG A 401 -5.94 18.36 17.56
CA ARG A 401 -6.93 17.35 17.96
C ARG A 401 -7.80 16.84 16.81
N ASP A 402 -7.79 17.54 15.69
CA ASP A 402 -8.60 17.24 14.50
C ASP A 402 -7.74 16.77 13.31
N ILE A 403 -6.42 16.64 13.50
CA ILE A 403 -5.50 16.12 12.48
C ILE A 403 -5.89 14.67 12.19
N SER A 404 -6.02 14.36 10.90
CA SER A 404 -6.32 13.01 10.42
C SER A 404 -5.22 12.03 10.76
N TYR A 405 -5.61 10.82 11.13
CA TYR A 405 -4.72 9.70 11.32
C TYR A 405 -5.29 8.50 10.55
N PRO A 406 -4.50 7.83 9.70
CA PRO A 406 -4.98 6.73 8.88
C PRO A 406 -5.56 5.59 9.73
N ASP A 407 -6.54 4.87 9.17
CA ASP A 407 -7.20 3.74 9.83
C ASP A 407 -6.26 2.52 9.95
N TYR A 408 -5.24 2.64 10.77
CA TYR A 408 -4.30 1.54 11.03
C TYR A 408 -4.83 0.49 12.03
N GLN A 409 -5.90 0.78 12.74
CA GLN A 409 -6.67 -0.07 13.64
C GLN A 409 -5.91 -0.61 14.86
N CYS A 410 -4.63 -0.94 14.75
CA CYS A 410 -3.79 -1.31 15.90
C CYS A 410 -2.32 -0.96 15.68
N GLY A 411 -1.57 -0.85 16.78
CA GLY A 411 -0.14 -0.60 16.77
C GLY A 411 0.56 -1.21 17.99
N PHE A 412 1.87 -1.33 17.90
CA PHE A 412 2.71 -1.80 18.99
C PHE A 412 3.53 -0.63 19.56
N VAL A 413 3.06 -0.08 20.67
CA VAL A 413 3.66 1.09 21.31
C VAL A 413 4.91 0.68 22.08
N ILE A 414 6.06 1.31 21.82
CA ILE A 414 7.34 0.97 22.43
C ILE A 414 7.49 1.73 23.76
N THR A 415 7.15 1.05 24.87
CA THR A 415 7.33 1.58 26.24
C THR A 415 7.95 0.52 27.17
N ASP A 416 8.37 0.93 28.37
CA ASP A 416 8.98 -0.01 29.33
C ASP A 416 8.00 -1.11 29.81
N THR A 417 6.70 -0.93 29.61
CA THR A 417 5.64 -1.80 30.12
C THR A 417 4.83 -2.52 29.06
N THR A 418 5.10 -2.30 27.77
CA THR A 418 4.33 -2.89 26.67
C THR A 418 4.51 -4.41 26.61
N THR A 419 3.39 -5.12 26.57
CA THR A 419 3.33 -6.58 26.47
C THR A 419 2.29 -7.09 25.46
N SER A 420 1.62 -6.17 24.73
CA SER A 420 0.58 -6.51 23.73
C SER A 420 0.44 -5.39 22.70
N LEU A 421 -0.27 -5.68 21.62
CA LEU A 421 -0.76 -4.69 20.67
C LEU A 421 -1.77 -3.75 21.37
N THR A 422 -1.88 -2.51 20.85
CA THR A 422 -2.82 -1.50 21.31
C THR A 422 -3.77 -1.18 20.16
N ASP A 423 -5.08 -1.27 20.40
CA ASP A 423 -6.10 -0.84 19.45
C ASP A 423 -6.06 0.67 19.29
N ILE A 424 -6.17 1.14 18.05
CA ILE A 424 -6.18 2.55 17.69
C ILE A 424 -7.60 2.92 17.29
N PRO A 425 -8.26 3.83 18.03
CA PRO A 425 -9.59 4.27 17.67
C PRO A 425 -9.55 5.09 16.37
N PHE A 426 -10.51 4.86 15.51
CA PHE A 426 -10.68 5.64 14.28
C PHE A 426 -11.25 7.03 14.59
N HIS A 427 -10.64 8.08 14.01
CA HIS A 427 -10.97 9.49 14.29
C HIS A 427 -11.03 10.37 13.03
N GLU A 428 -11.30 9.81 11.87
CA GLU A 428 -11.42 10.62 10.65
C GLU A 428 -12.74 11.43 10.67
N LYS A 429 -12.64 12.73 10.35
CA LYS A 429 -13.77 13.64 10.25
C LYS A 429 -13.81 14.38 8.90
N GLY A 430 -12.93 13.99 7.97
CA GLY A 430 -12.81 14.64 6.68
C GLY A 430 -14.01 14.39 5.78
N GLU A 431 -14.33 15.39 4.96
CA GLU A 431 -15.35 15.30 3.93
C GLU A 431 -14.94 16.11 2.69
N VAL A 432 -15.53 15.76 1.55
CA VAL A 432 -15.41 16.47 0.29
C VAL A 432 -16.77 17.09 -0.04
N ASN A 433 -16.81 18.41 -0.19
CA ASN A 433 -18.02 19.14 -0.59
C ASN A 433 -17.76 19.79 -1.94
N THR A 434 -18.46 19.36 -2.99
CA THR A 434 -18.31 19.86 -4.35
C THR A 434 -19.58 20.56 -4.81
N LYS A 435 -19.42 21.77 -5.35
CA LYS A 435 -20.49 22.48 -6.05
C LYS A 435 -20.08 22.73 -7.50
N GLU A 436 -20.90 22.23 -8.41
CA GLU A 436 -20.76 22.36 -9.85
C GLU A 436 -21.86 23.27 -10.39
N VAL A 437 -21.50 24.36 -11.05
CA VAL A 437 -22.44 25.30 -11.63
C VAL A 437 -22.28 25.31 -13.13
N PHE A 438 -23.30 24.83 -13.84
CA PHE A 438 -23.39 24.86 -15.30
C PHE A 438 -24.21 26.09 -15.73
N ASP A 439 -23.58 27.06 -16.35
CA ASP A 439 -24.25 28.21 -16.95
C ASP A 439 -24.42 27.98 -18.45
N ILE A 440 -25.66 27.79 -18.89
CA ILE A 440 -26.03 27.50 -20.27
C ILE A 440 -26.78 28.71 -20.83
N PRO A 441 -26.08 29.65 -21.50
CA PRO A 441 -26.65 30.93 -21.93
C PRO A 441 -27.69 30.76 -23.05
N ASP A 442 -27.51 29.76 -23.91
CA ASP A 442 -28.44 29.39 -24.98
C ASP A 442 -28.34 27.88 -25.32
N MET A 443 -29.26 27.38 -26.13
CA MET A 443 -29.34 25.96 -26.47
C MET A 443 -28.34 25.52 -27.56
N TYR A 444 -27.51 26.41 -28.07
CA TYR A 444 -26.60 26.16 -29.20
C TYR A 444 -25.16 26.59 -28.91
N GLY A 445 -24.98 27.42 -27.93
CA GLY A 445 -23.69 28.03 -27.59
C GLY A 445 -22.85 27.21 -26.64
N GLN A 446 -21.73 27.80 -26.29
CA GLN A 446 -20.80 27.25 -25.30
C GLN A 446 -21.41 27.35 -23.88
N ALA A 447 -21.39 26.29 -23.14
CA ALA A 447 -21.70 26.29 -21.72
C ALA A 447 -20.44 26.59 -20.88
N LYS A 448 -20.63 27.20 -19.71
CA LYS A 448 -19.58 27.37 -18.72
C LYS A 448 -19.84 26.42 -17.55
N LEU A 449 -18.76 25.81 -17.04
CA LEU A 449 -18.80 25.02 -15.83
C LEU A 449 -17.84 25.64 -14.82
N THR A 450 -18.36 25.96 -13.63
CA THR A 450 -17.55 26.37 -12.48
C THR A 450 -17.67 25.27 -11.41
N VAL A 451 -16.55 24.71 -11.00
CA VAL A 451 -16.49 23.69 -9.92
C VAL A 451 -15.80 24.31 -8.72
N THR A 452 -16.42 24.21 -7.57
CA THR A 452 -15.82 24.60 -6.29
C THR A 452 -15.85 23.39 -5.37
N THR A 453 -14.65 22.90 -4.99
CA THR A 453 -14.53 21.78 -4.06
C THR A 453 -13.84 22.23 -2.79
N THR A 454 -14.45 21.90 -1.67
CA THR A 454 -13.91 22.15 -0.32
C THR A 454 -13.57 20.80 0.31
N TYR A 455 -12.32 20.64 0.69
CA TYR A 455 -11.77 19.45 1.32
C TYR A 455 -11.47 19.71 2.78
N SER A 456 -11.75 18.73 3.65
CA SER A 456 -11.36 18.74 5.06
C SER A 456 -10.71 17.40 5.46
N GLY A 457 -10.05 17.35 6.63
CA GLY A 457 -9.38 16.15 7.14
C GLY A 457 -8.33 15.60 6.19
N SER A 458 -8.28 14.27 6.03
CA SER A 458 -7.32 13.59 5.15
C SER A 458 -7.41 14.05 3.69
N TYR A 459 -8.61 14.34 3.20
CA TYR A 459 -8.79 14.83 1.83
C TYR A 459 -8.12 16.18 1.58
N ALA A 460 -8.19 17.08 2.58
CA ALA A 460 -7.49 18.36 2.48
C ALA A 460 -5.97 18.19 2.53
N ASP A 461 -5.49 17.26 3.35
CA ASP A 461 -4.06 16.99 3.50
C ASP A 461 -3.48 16.36 2.21
N GLU A 462 -4.18 15.38 1.61
CA GLU A 462 -3.82 14.76 0.33
C GLU A 462 -3.83 15.78 -0.81
N THR A 463 -4.92 16.56 -0.94
CA THR A 463 -5.04 17.58 -1.99
C THR A 463 -3.92 18.63 -1.84
N ARG A 464 -3.63 19.06 -0.62
CA ARG A 464 -2.55 20.02 -0.34
C ARG A 464 -1.18 19.44 -0.71
N TYR A 465 -0.94 18.16 -0.42
CA TYR A 465 0.27 17.46 -0.81
C TYR A 465 0.44 17.43 -2.33
N ASP A 466 -0.61 17.12 -3.08
CA ASP A 466 -0.60 17.08 -4.54
C ASP A 466 -0.27 18.46 -5.13
N PHE A 467 -0.89 19.52 -4.62
CA PHE A 467 -0.59 20.89 -5.07
C PHE A 467 0.82 21.38 -4.68
N LYS A 468 1.42 20.83 -3.64
CA LYS A 468 2.81 21.15 -3.27
C LYS A 468 3.83 20.40 -4.12
N ASN A 469 3.48 19.24 -4.65
CA ASN A 469 4.39 18.37 -5.40
C ASN A 469 4.16 18.38 -6.92
N SER A 470 3.06 18.98 -7.40
CA SER A 470 2.72 19.08 -8.82
C SER A 470 2.65 20.55 -9.28
N SER A 471 2.85 20.80 -10.55
CA SER A 471 2.63 22.13 -11.11
C SER A 471 1.13 22.42 -11.25
N ASN A 472 0.74 23.70 -11.16
CA ASN A 472 -0.65 24.11 -11.41
C ASN A 472 -1.16 23.65 -12.78
N TYR A 473 -0.27 23.57 -13.78
CA TYR A 473 -0.62 23.07 -15.10
C TYR A 473 -0.99 21.59 -15.09
N GLU A 474 -0.24 20.76 -14.37
CA GLU A 474 -0.53 19.32 -14.22
C GLU A 474 -1.83 19.10 -13.46
N MET A 475 -2.04 19.84 -12.36
CA MET A 475 -3.29 19.78 -11.61
C MET A 475 -4.50 20.15 -12.48
N LEU A 476 -4.42 21.28 -13.21
CA LEU A 476 -5.47 21.72 -14.13
C LEU A 476 -5.73 20.69 -15.24
N LYS A 477 -4.67 20.08 -15.78
CA LYS A 477 -4.79 19.00 -16.76
C LYS A 477 -5.49 17.78 -16.20
N ASN A 478 -5.17 17.37 -14.97
CA ASN A 478 -5.78 16.22 -14.30
C ASN A 478 -7.27 16.45 -14.05
N TYR A 479 -7.64 17.60 -13.51
CA TYR A 479 -9.04 17.98 -13.31
C TYR A 479 -9.82 18.09 -14.61
N LYS A 480 -9.22 18.69 -15.66
CA LYS A 480 -9.83 18.69 -17.00
C LYS A 480 -10.07 17.26 -17.51
N ASN A 481 -9.10 16.36 -17.36
CA ASN A 481 -9.23 14.97 -17.84
C ASN A 481 -10.36 14.22 -17.14
N PHE A 482 -10.64 14.53 -15.88
CA PHE A 482 -11.79 13.98 -15.15
C PHE A 482 -13.10 14.34 -15.85
N TYR A 483 -13.36 15.62 -16.11
CA TYR A 483 -14.59 16.04 -16.79
C TYR A 483 -14.60 15.73 -18.29
N ALA A 484 -13.45 15.53 -18.93
CA ALA A 484 -13.36 15.11 -20.33
C ALA A 484 -13.91 13.71 -20.59
N ALA A 485 -14.03 12.88 -19.55
CA ALA A 485 -14.73 11.59 -19.64
C ALA A 485 -16.26 11.75 -19.87
N TYR A 486 -16.80 12.90 -19.52
CA TYR A 486 -18.24 13.21 -19.64
C TYR A 486 -18.53 14.22 -20.76
N PHE A 487 -17.59 15.13 -21.05
CA PHE A 487 -17.75 16.22 -22.04
C PHE A 487 -16.57 16.22 -23.01
N GLU A 488 -16.77 15.69 -24.22
CA GLU A 488 -15.71 15.49 -25.23
C GLU A 488 -14.98 16.79 -25.60
N GLN A 489 -15.70 17.93 -25.64
CA GLN A 489 -15.15 19.23 -26.04
C GLN A 489 -15.11 20.19 -24.84
N ILE A 490 -14.36 19.79 -23.79
CA ILE A 490 -14.13 20.62 -22.60
C ILE A 490 -12.74 21.25 -22.65
N THR A 491 -12.67 22.55 -22.33
CA THR A 491 -11.42 23.30 -22.17
C THR A 491 -11.35 23.80 -20.73
N ALA A 492 -10.19 23.62 -20.10
CA ALA A 492 -9.96 24.20 -18.77
C ALA A 492 -9.44 25.63 -18.93
N ASP A 493 -10.16 26.58 -18.34
CA ASP A 493 -9.84 28.02 -18.43
C ASP A 493 -8.88 28.45 -17.32
N SER A 494 -9.12 28.06 -16.08
CA SER A 494 -8.26 28.38 -14.92
C SER A 494 -8.56 27.51 -13.70
N LEU A 495 -7.60 27.51 -12.76
CA LEU A 495 -7.67 26.84 -11.46
C LEU A 495 -7.13 27.78 -10.38
N VAL A 496 -7.90 27.96 -9.31
CA VAL A 496 -7.53 28.78 -8.15
C VAL A 496 -7.67 27.95 -6.89
N THR A 497 -6.76 28.14 -5.95
CA THR A 497 -6.79 27.44 -4.67
C THR A 497 -6.82 28.40 -3.49
N ALA A 498 -7.40 27.96 -2.39
CA ALA A 498 -7.33 28.64 -1.10
C ALA A 498 -7.02 27.61 -0.01
N ASP A 499 -6.00 27.90 0.80
CA ASP A 499 -5.55 27.04 1.88
C ASP A 499 -5.68 27.77 3.22
N ASN A 500 -6.35 27.16 4.18
CA ASN A 500 -6.54 27.72 5.52
C ASN A 500 -5.81 26.88 6.57
N ASP A 501 -4.61 27.30 6.93
CA ASP A 501 -3.76 26.65 7.94
C ASP A 501 -4.43 26.45 9.31
N GLY A 502 -5.34 27.35 9.71
CA GLY A 502 -5.99 27.33 11.02
C GLY A 502 -7.09 26.27 11.12
N THR A 503 -7.92 26.17 10.06
CA THR A 503 -9.01 25.19 10.00
C THR A 503 -8.63 23.89 9.34
N GLY A 504 -7.50 23.85 8.60
CA GLY A 504 -7.08 22.71 7.81
C GLY A 504 -7.86 22.52 6.51
N ILE A 505 -8.79 23.44 6.18
CA ILE A 505 -9.60 23.37 4.98
C ILE A 505 -8.78 23.78 3.76
N PHE A 506 -8.89 23.02 2.68
CA PHE A 506 -8.34 23.34 1.37
C PHE A 506 -9.49 23.47 0.36
N THR A 507 -9.44 24.48 -0.50
CA THR A 507 -10.50 24.73 -1.49
C THR A 507 -9.87 24.87 -2.87
N THR A 508 -10.46 24.20 -3.88
CA THR A 508 -10.17 24.41 -5.29
C THR A 508 -11.34 25.10 -5.95
N LYS A 509 -11.06 25.96 -6.94
CA LYS A 509 -12.08 26.53 -7.82
C LYS A 509 -11.59 26.46 -9.26
N GLU A 510 -12.34 25.75 -10.08
CA GLU A 510 -12.00 25.40 -11.44
C GLU A 510 -13.01 26.04 -12.39
N TYR A 511 -12.52 26.48 -13.57
CA TYR A 511 -13.36 27.10 -14.58
C TYR A 511 -13.16 26.39 -15.90
N TYR A 512 -14.26 26.03 -16.55
CA TYR A 512 -14.27 25.31 -17.81
C TYR A 512 -15.22 25.90 -18.83
N SER A 513 -14.89 25.69 -20.10
CA SER A 513 -15.73 25.96 -21.26
C SER A 513 -16.06 24.64 -21.95
N ILE A 514 -17.36 24.40 -22.21
CA ILE A 514 -17.87 23.19 -22.88
C ILE A 514 -18.54 23.59 -24.19
N ASP A 515 -17.90 23.27 -25.33
CA ASP A 515 -18.39 23.68 -26.66
C ASP A 515 -19.55 22.81 -27.17
N SER A 516 -19.69 21.59 -26.65
CA SER A 516 -20.69 20.62 -27.12
C SER A 516 -21.39 19.91 -25.95
N LEU A 517 -22.15 20.68 -25.16
CA LEU A 517 -22.94 20.11 -24.03
C LEU A 517 -24.12 19.26 -24.55
N TRP A 518 -24.74 19.67 -25.66
CA TRP A 518 -25.93 19.03 -26.21
C TRP A 518 -25.59 18.07 -27.34
N SER A 519 -26.00 16.81 -27.20
CA SER A 519 -26.05 15.84 -28.29
C SER A 519 -27.36 15.95 -29.05
N LEU A 520 -27.35 15.80 -30.38
CA LEU A 520 -28.57 15.84 -31.22
C LEU A 520 -28.93 14.43 -31.69
N ASP A 521 -30.12 13.96 -31.29
CA ASP A 521 -30.65 12.67 -31.72
C ASP A 521 -32.09 12.86 -32.28
N LYS A 522 -32.26 12.67 -33.61
CA LYS A 522 -33.55 12.79 -34.32
C LYS A 522 -34.27 14.12 -34.07
N GLY A 523 -33.54 15.22 -33.98
CA GLY A 523 -34.09 16.56 -33.73
C GLY A 523 -34.43 16.83 -32.26
N ILE A 524 -33.96 16.00 -31.35
CA ILE A 524 -34.05 16.19 -29.90
C ILE A 524 -32.66 16.45 -29.36
N LYS A 525 -32.47 17.56 -28.71
CA LYS A 525 -31.25 17.85 -27.97
C LYS A 525 -31.28 17.15 -26.60
N LYS A 526 -30.17 16.54 -26.25
CA LYS A 526 -30.02 15.79 -25.01
C LYS A 526 -28.72 16.22 -24.31
N ALA A 527 -28.82 16.53 -23.02
CA ALA A 527 -27.65 16.69 -22.14
C ALA A 527 -27.82 15.77 -20.92
N SER A 528 -26.76 15.11 -20.53
CA SER A 528 -26.76 14.15 -19.41
C SER A 528 -25.87 14.65 -18.29
N PHE A 529 -26.37 14.61 -17.09
CA PHE A 529 -25.66 14.95 -15.86
C PHE A 529 -25.71 13.75 -14.92
N THR A 530 -24.70 13.56 -14.15
CA THR A 530 -24.62 12.51 -13.13
C THR A 530 -23.91 13.09 -11.90
N SER A 531 -23.97 12.41 -10.78
CA SER A 531 -23.10 12.74 -9.65
C SER A 531 -21.64 12.41 -10.02
N PHE A 532 -20.95 13.35 -10.66
CA PHE A 532 -19.63 13.11 -11.24
C PHE A 532 -18.63 12.62 -10.19
N ILE A 533 -18.60 13.27 -9.03
CA ILE A 533 -17.69 12.95 -7.93
C ILE A 533 -18.13 11.69 -7.21
N VAL A 534 -19.38 11.62 -6.75
CA VAL A 534 -19.89 10.44 -6.02
C VAL A 534 -19.83 9.18 -6.86
N GLN A 535 -20.14 9.26 -8.18
CA GLN A 535 -20.02 8.12 -9.07
C GLN A 535 -18.58 7.63 -9.23
N SER A 536 -17.60 8.53 -9.19
CA SER A 536 -16.19 8.19 -9.39
C SER A 536 -15.58 7.33 -8.27
N ILE A 537 -16.16 7.40 -7.07
CA ILE A 537 -15.69 6.66 -5.89
C ILE A 537 -16.41 5.32 -5.68
N ILE A 538 -17.50 5.10 -6.39
CA ILE A 538 -18.30 3.87 -6.30
C ILE A 538 -17.73 2.82 -7.26
N HIS A 539 -17.05 1.80 -6.70
CA HIS A 539 -16.51 0.70 -7.48
C HIS A 539 -17.50 -0.46 -7.55
N LYS A 540 -17.65 -1.03 -8.74
CA LYS A 540 -18.48 -2.20 -8.97
C LYS A 540 -17.62 -3.34 -9.52
N PRO A 541 -17.51 -4.48 -8.81
CA PRO A 541 -16.77 -5.63 -9.30
C PRO A 541 -17.48 -6.27 -10.49
N LYS A 542 -16.73 -7.04 -11.30
CA LYS A 542 -17.30 -7.83 -12.40
C LYS A 542 -18.23 -8.92 -11.87
N ASP A 543 -17.79 -9.59 -10.80
CA ASP A 543 -18.58 -10.63 -10.12
C ASP A 543 -19.13 -10.09 -8.80
N GLN A 544 -20.45 -10.08 -8.68
CA GLN A 544 -21.18 -9.67 -7.49
C GLN A 544 -21.52 -10.84 -6.55
N GLN A 545 -21.29 -12.09 -7.01
CA GLN A 545 -21.40 -13.26 -6.13
C GLN A 545 -20.08 -13.42 -5.36
N ARG A 546 -20.09 -13.02 -4.10
CA ARG A 546 -18.91 -12.99 -3.28
C ARG A 546 -18.85 -14.19 -2.33
N ASN A 547 -17.66 -14.80 -2.24
CA ASN A 547 -17.27 -15.72 -1.18
C ASN A 547 -16.09 -15.15 -0.35
N MET A 548 -15.57 -14.00 -0.75
CA MET A 548 -14.53 -13.22 -0.06
C MET A 548 -15.05 -11.80 0.18
N PRO A 549 -14.54 -11.07 1.20
CA PRO A 549 -14.93 -9.69 1.47
C PRO A 549 -14.68 -8.77 0.26
N PHE A 550 -15.48 -7.72 0.17
CA PHE A 550 -15.33 -6.67 -0.84
C PHE A 550 -14.85 -5.39 -0.17
N SER A 551 -13.71 -4.84 -0.60
CA SER A 551 -13.13 -3.61 -0.08
C SER A 551 -13.94 -2.39 -0.49
N LEU A 552 -14.13 -1.47 0.43
CA LEU A 552 -14.71 -0.16 0.19
C LEU A 552 -13.66 0.93 0.46
N GLN A 553 -13.76 2.04 -0.25
CA GLN A 553 -13.02 3.23 0.13
C GLN A 553 -13.50 3.68 1.53
N PHE A 554 -12.56 3.82 2.47
CA PHE A 554 -12.89 4.23 3.83
C PHE A 554 -11.72 5.02 4.45
N PRO A 555 -12.01 6.18 5.05
CA PRO A 555 -13.30 6.85 5.09
C PRO A 555 -13.78 7.28 3.69
N ALA A 556 -15.10 7.47 3.52
CA ALA A 556 -15.68 8.10 2.33
C ALA A 556 -16.91 8.91 2.75
N LYS A 557 -16.81 10.23 2.66
CA LYS A 557 -17.91 11.15 2.94
C LYS A 557 -17.87 12.29 1.94
N TYR A 558 -18.91 12.36 1.11
CA TYR A 558 -18.99 13.26 -0.04
C TYR A 558 -20.36 13.92 -0.09
N HIS A 559 -20.35 15.25 -0.32
CA HIS A 559 -21.52 16.02 -0.70
C HIS A 559 -21.26 16.63 -2.08
N GLU A 560 -22.22 16.49 -3.02
CA GLU A 560 -22.12 17.00 -4.37
C GLU A 560 -23.41 17.71 -4.78
N GLU A 561 -23.32 19.01 -5.07
CA GLU A 561 -24.40 19.83 -5.57
C GLU A 561 -24.13 20.22 -7.03
N ILE A 562 -25.05 19.89 -7.93
CA ILE A 562 -25.00 20.27 -9.36
C ILE A 562 -26.13 21.25 -9.64
N GLU A 563 -25.77 22.50 -9.92
CA GLU A 563 -26.65 23.59 -10.30
C GLU A 563 -26.59 23.80 -11.80
N ILE A 564 -27.72 23.71 -12.50
CA ILE A 564 -27.81 23.85 -13.95
C ILE A 564 -28.70 25.06 -14.27
N ASN A 565 -28.10 26.14 -14.73
CA ASN A 565 -28.77 27.37 -15.13
C ASN A 565 -29.09 27.31 -16.63
N LEU A 566 -30.37 27.30 -16.98
CA LEU A 566 -30.90 27.07 -18.31
C LEU A 566 -31.34 28.38 -18.99
N PRO A 567 -31.25 28.50 -20.32
CA PRO A 567 -31.73 29.67 -21.04
C PRO A 567 -33.27 29.78 -21.08
N GLU A 568 -33.97 28.66 -20.86
CA GLU A 568 -35.43 28.58 -20.92
C GLU A 568 -36.02 27.99 -19.63
N GLU A 569 -37.33 28.21 -19.41
CA GLU A 569 -38.05 27.65 -18.26
C GLU A 569 -38.06 26.14 -18.30
N TRP A 570 -37.72 25.53 -17.17
CA TRP A 570 -37.69 24.08 -16.98
C TRP A 570 -38.46 23.67 -15.72
N ASN A 571 -39.60 23.04 -15.94
CA ASN A 571 -40.45 22.60 -14.83
C ASN A 571 -40.55 21.06 -14.84
N ALA A 572 -39.90 20.44 -13.87
CA ALA A 572 -39.98 19.01 -13.64
C ALA A 572 -40.41 18.73 -12.19
N LYS A 573 -41.05 17.58 -12.00
CA LYS A 573 -41.46 17.17 -10.65
C LYS A 573 -40.24 16.83 -9.82
N SER A 574 -40.10 17.41 -8.65
CA SER A 574 -39.04 17.07 -7.69
C SER A 574 -39.11 15.60 -7.28
N SER A 575 -37.99 15.00 -7.04
CA SER A 575 -37.84 13.65 -6.50
C SER A 575 -36.74 13.61 -5.45
N GLU A 576 -36.88 12.68 -4.52
CA GLU A 576 -35.91 12.46 -3.44
C GLU A 576 -35.87 10.95 -3.19
N GLU A 577 -34.66 10.42 -3.05
CA GLU A 577 -34.44 9.01 -2.79
C GLU A 577 -33.38 8.84 -1.69
N ASN A 578 -33.66 7.93 -0.77
CA ASN A 578 -32.78 7.55 0.30
C ASN A 578 -32.47 6.07 0.18
N ILE A 579 -31.20 5.75 -0.06
CA ILE A 579 -30.69 4.38 -0.14
C ILE A 579 -29.76 4.20 1.06
N HIS A 580 -30.02 3.16 1.84
CA HIS A 580 -29.25 2.88 3.06
C HIS A 580 -29.12 1.37 3.26
N CYS A 581 -27.90 0.92 3.52
CA CYS A 581 -27.59 -0.44 3.94
C CYS A 581 -26.56 -0.43 5.10
N SER A 582 -26.11 -1.58 5.55
CA SER A 582 -25.13 -1.68 6.64
C SER A 582 -23.76 -1.07 6.32
N SER A 583 -23.47 -0.81 5.04
CA SER A 583 -22.14 -0.41 4.57
C SER A 583 -22.08 1.02 4.07
N PHE A 584 -23.17 1.54 3.49
CA PHE A 584 -23.20 2.90 2.96
C PHE A 584 -24.59 3.52 3.00
N MET A 585 -24.63 4.85 2.84
CA MET A 585 -25.83 5.60 2.51
C MET A 585 -25.59 6.44 1.24
N LEU A 586 -26.66 6.62 0.46
CA LEU A 586 -26.79 7.64 -0.57
C LEU A 586 -28.14 8.33 -0.43
N HIS A 587 -28.11 9.63 -0.19
CA HIS A 587 -29.27 10.50 -0.36
C HIS A 587 -29.14 11.23 -1.69
N SER A 588 -30.18 11.23 -2.51
CA SER A 588 -30.23 11.98 -3.77
C SER A 588 -31.50 12.79 -3.85
N LYS A 589 -31.39 14.06 -4.25
CA LYS A 589 -32.51 14.97 -4.40
C LYS A 589 -32.43 15.71 -5.71
N PHE A 590 -33.53 15.74 -6.41
CA PHE A 590 -33.74 16.53 -7.61
C PHE A 590 -34.81 17.59 -7.37
N SER A 591 -34.53 18.81 -7.81
CA SER A 591 -35.55 19.87 -7.85
C SER A 591 -35.35 20.76 -9.08
N SER A 592 -36.43 21.39 -9.53
CA SER A 592 -36.37 22.41 -10.59
C SER A 592 -37.23 23.61 -10.24
N SER A 593 -36.80 24.79 -10.60
CA SER A 593 -37.49 26.03 -10.39
C SER A 593 -37.16 27.04 -11.48
N TYR A 594 -38.14 27.45 -12.26
CA TYR A 594 -37.99 28.40 -13.34
C TYR A 594 -36.93 27.97 -14.37
N ARG A 595 -35.72 28.56 -14.35
CA ARG A 595 -34.60 28.26 -15.27
C ARG A 595 -33.46 27.52 -14.59
N GLN A 596 -33.72 26.92 -13.45
CA GLN A 596 -32.69 26.22 -12.67
C GLN A 596 -33.11 24.78 -12.40
N VAL A 597 -32.16 23.90 -12.53
CA VAL A 597 -32.22 22.48 -12.06
C VAL A 597 -31.15 22.29 -11.02
N LEU A 598 -31.52 21.68 -9.91
CA LEU A 598 -30.59 21.36 -8.82
C LEU A 598 -30.62 19.85 -8.58
N LEU A 599 -29.44 19.25 -8.59
CA LEU A 599 -29.19 17.87 -8.18
C LEU A 599 -28.31 17.94 -6.93
N ASP A 600 -28.64 17.15 -5.93
CA ASP A 600 -27.98 17.16 -4.63
C ASP A 600 -27.76 15.71 -4.20
N TYR A 601 -26.54 15.38 -3.77
CA TYR A 601 -26.13 14.02 -3.41
C TYR A 601 -25.28 14.04 -2.15
N ASP A 602 -25.69 13.23 -1.15
CA ASP A 602 -24.87 12.91 0.02
C ASP A 602 -24.51 11.43 -0.01
N PHE A 603 -23.23 11.12 0.08
CA PHE A 603 -22.73 9.74 0.11
C PHE A 603 -21.78 9.54 1.28
N GLU A 604 -21.95 8.42 2.00
CA GLU A 604 -21.06 8.04 3.09
C GLU A 604 -20.90 6.51 3.17
N ASN A 605 -19.64 6.03 3.26
CA ASN A 605 -19.33 4.65 3.66
C ASN A 605 -19.13 4.58 5.17
N PHE A 606 -19.72 3.58 5.81
CA PHE A 606 -19.65 3.39 7.27
C PHE A 606 -18.55 2.43 7.70
N LYS A 607 -17.97 1.68 6.76
CA LYS A 607 -16.93 0.68 7.00
C LYS A 607 -16.06 0.47 5.75
N ASP A 608 -14.91 -0.16 5.94
CA ASP A 608 -13.90 -0.37 4.90
C ASP A 608 -14.15 -1.62 4.02
N HIS A 609 -15.18 -2.43 4.35
CA HIS A 609 -15.47 -3.65 3.61
C HIS A 609 -16.93 -4.11 3.74
N VAL A 610 -17.30 -5.06 2.86
CA VAL A 610 -18.57 -5.79 2.88
C VAL A 610 -18.26 -7.28 3.01
N MET A 611 -18.82 -7.96 4.01
CA MET A 611 -18.68 -9.41 4.16
C MET A 611 -19.51 -10.18 3.14
N PRO A 612 -19.14 -11.44 2.79
CA PRO A 612 -19.86 -12.23 1.78
C PRO A 612 -21.36 -12.40 2.04
N ASP A 613 -21.76 -12.53 3.29
CA ASP A 613 -23.17 -12.65 3.69
C ASP A 613 -23.98 -11.36 3.51
N GLU A 614 -23.32 -10.20 3.55
CA GLU A 614 -23.90 -8.88 3.30
C GLU A 614 -23.90 -8.50 1.81
N ALA A 615 -23.08 -9.15 0.98
CA ALA A 615 -22.78 -8.74 -0.39
C ALA A 615 -24.01 -8.64 -1.28
N LYS A 616 -24.96 -9.57 -1.12
CA LYS A 616 -26.21 -9.56 -1.92
C LYS A 616 -27.03 -8.30 -1.68
N ASP A 617 -27.22 -7.90 -0.41
CA ASP A 617 -27.97 -6.71 -0.05
C ASP A 617 -27.22 -5.44 -0.48
N PHE A 618 -25.90 -5.41 -0.21
CA PHE A 618 -25.03 -4.32 -0.64
C PHE A 618 -25.13 -4.05 -2.14
N PHE A 619 -24.93 -5.07 -2.99
CA PHE A 619 -24.96 -4.88 -4.45
C PHE A 619 -26.35 -4.56 -4.99
N ALA A 620 -27.42 -5.03 -4.35
CA ALA A 620 -28.77 -4.63 -4.69
C ALA A 620 -28.99 -3.12 -4.44
N ASN A 621 -28.54 -2.61 -3.29
CA ASN A 621 -28.61 -1.19 -2.95
C ASN A 621 -27.66 -0.35 -3.82
N LEU A 622 -26.46 -0.86 -4.13
CA LEU A 622 -25.50 -0.19 -5.01
C LEU A 622 -26.04 -0.06 -6.44
N ASN A 623 -26.68 -1.09 -6.97
CA ASN A 623 -27.34 -1.02 -8.28
C ASN A 623 -28.46 0.02 -8.30
N LYS A 624 -29.24 0.09 -7.23
CA LYS A 624 -30.31 1.08 -7.07
C LYS A 624 -29.72 2.50 -6.98
N SER A 625 -28.61 2.68 -6.24
CA SER A 625 -27.93 3.98 -6.14
C SER A 625 -27.44 4.48 -7.50
N ASN A 626 -26.90 3.61 -8.33
CA ASN A 626 -26.47 3.98 -9.69
C ASN A 626 -27.62 4.44 -10.59
N GLU A 627 -28.84 3.95 -10.36
CA GLU A 627 -30.03 4.38 -11.10
C GLU A 627 -30.51 5.77 -10.66
N SER A 628 -30.29 6.17 -9.42
CA SER A 628 -30.70 7.46 -8.86
C SER A 628 -29.73 8.62 -9.12
N GLN A 629 -28.53 8.35 -9.62
CA GLN A 629 -27.47 9.36 -9.80
C GLN A 629 -27.53 10.11 -11.14
N GLY A 630 -28.32 9.67 -12.09
CA GLY A 630 -28.34 10.25 -13.43
C GLY A 630 -29.55 11.15 -13.69
N TYR A 631 -29.33 12.28 -14.34
CA TYR A 631 -30.36 13.18 -14.82
C TYR A 631 -30.15 13.56 -16.29
N LYS A 632 -31.25 13.53 -17.08
CA LYS A 632 -31.20 13.82 -18.50
C LYS A 632 -32.13 14.95 -18.88
N LEU A 633 -31.56 16.02 -19.40
CA LEU A 633 -32.32 17.10 -20.05
C LEU A 633 -32.61 16.72 -21.50
N THR A 634 -33.88 16.94 -21.94
CA THR A 634 -34.29 16.72 -23.35
C THR A 634 -35.05 17.93 -23.86
N TYR A 635 -34.61 18.50 -24.97
CA TYR A 635 -35.24 19.66 -25.61
C TYR A 635 -35.63 19.31 -27.05
N ASN A 636 -36.91 19.53 -27.41
CA ASN A 636 -37.44 19.23 -28.73
C ASN A 636 -37.70 20.54 -29.49
N GLU A 637 -36.90 20.83 -30.51
CA GLU A 637 -37.00 22.05 -31.33
C GLU A 637 -38.30 22.21 -32.09
N LYS A 638 -39.02 21.10 -32.36
CA LYS A 638 -40.25 21.11 -33.16
C LYS A 638 -41.55 21.27 -32.38
N LYS A 639 -41.48 21.29 -31.04
CA LYS A 639 -42.64 21.48 -30.18
C LYS A 639 -42.42 22.71 -29.30
N THR A 640 -43.06 23.84 -29.65
CA THR A 640 -43.21 25.01 -28.80
C THR A 640 -44.12 24.77 -27.58
N SER A 641 -44.13 23.58 -27.00
CA SER A 641 -44.92 23.22 -25.83
C SER A 641 -43.97 22.58 -24.78
N LYS A 642 -43.90 23.20 -23.63
CA LYS A 642 -43.29 22.84 -22.35
C LYS A 642 -42.30 21.64 -22.32
N PRO A 643 -41.06 21.81 -21.87
CA PRO A 643 -40.07 20.75 -21.70
C PRO A 643 -40.62 19.63 -20.81
N SER A 644 -40.38 18.38 -21.18
CA SER A 644 -40.70 17.22 -20.35
C SER A 644 -39.41 16.62 -19.80
N ALA A 645 -39.35 16.44 -18.49
CA ALA A 645 -38.31 15.65 -17.83
C ALA A 645 -38.75 14.18 -17.77
N SER A 646 -37.93 13.25 -18.17
CA SER A 646 -38.13 11.84 -17.95
C SER A 646 -37.00 11.23 -17.14
N HIS A 647 -37.31 10.63 -16.03
CA HIS A 647 -36.43 9.67 -15.38
C HIS A 647 -36.43 8.41 -16.27
N THR A 648 -35.34 8.14 -16.92
CA THR A 648 -35.14 6.86 -17.61
C THR A 648 -33.89 6.17 -17.08
N SER A 649 -34.15 5.17 -16.25
CA SER A 649 -33.20 4.17 -15.85
C SER A 649 -32.83 3.29 -17.04
N LYS A 650 -31.84 3.62 -17.81
CA LYS A 650 -31.06 2.70 -18.66
C LYS A 650 -29.83 3.46 -19.16
N PHE A 651 -28.77 3.49 -18.35
CA PHE A 651 -27.47 3.87 -18.84
C PHE A 651 -26.79 2.66 -19.50
N ILE A 652 -26.47 2.80 -20.77
CA ILE A 652 -25.54 1.93 -21.48
C ILE A 652 -24.16 2.29 -20.97
N TYR A 653 -23.47 1.33 -20.37
CA TYR A 653 -22.10 1.43 -19.90
C TYR A 653 -21.17 1.87 -21.03
N ILE A 654 -20.57 3.05 -20.93
CA ILE A 654 -19.32 3.36 -21.63
C ILE A 654 -18.20 3.07 -20.61
N LEU A 655 -17.73 1.83 -20.66
CA LEU A 655 -16.53 1.38 -19.96
C LEU A 655 -15.35 1.70 -20.85
N LEU A 656 -14.74 2.87 -20.70
CA LEU A 656 -13.40 3.15 -21.21
C LEU A 656 -12.93 4.52 -20.63
N GLY A 657 -11.97 4.51 -19.74
CA GLY A 657 -11.09 5.66 -19.53
C GLY A 657 -10.96 6.26 -18.13
N VAL A 658 -11.60 5.77 -17.08
CA VAL A 658 -11.44 6.33 -15.72
C VAL A 658 -10.18 5.80 -14.98
N LEU A 659 -9.30 5.09 -15.68
CA LEU A 659 -8.16 4.36 -15.08
C LEU A 659 -6.98 5.25 -14.67
N LEU A 660 -6.98 6.55 -14.89
CA LEU A 660 -5.77 7.39 -14.72
C LEU A 660 -5.78 8.34 -13.51
N LEU A 661 -6.92 8.70 -12.94
CA LEU A 661 -6.95 9.58 -11.76
C LEU A 661 -6.93 8.79 -10.45
N VAL A 662 -7.51 7.59 -10.44
CA VAL A 662 -7.47 6.67 -9.29
C VAL A 662 -6.07 6.06 -9.09
N ILE A 663 -5.23 6.03 -10.13
CA ILE A 663 -3.86 5.47 -10.05
C ILE A 663 -2.95 6.31 -9.14
N SER A 664 -3.16 7.61 -8.99
CA SER A 664 -2.37 8.42 -8.03
C SER A 664 -2.78 8.19 -6.58
N ILE A 665 -4.07 7.97 -6.32
CA ILE A 665 -4.60 7.73 -4.96
C ILE A 665 -4.40 6.26 -4.54
N VAL A 666 -4.53 5.30 -5.47
CA VAL A 666 -4.37 3.86 -5.18
C VAL A 666 -2.90 3.43 -5.17
N LYS A 667 -1.97 4.12 -5.86
CA LYS A 667 -0.53 3.80 -5.79
C LYS A 667 0.12 4.06 -4.43
N ILE A 668 -0.50 4.87 -3.58
CA ILE A 668 -0.03 5.07 -2.19
C ILE A 668 -0.53 3.96 -1.26
N SER A 669 -1.61 3.26 -1.61
CA SER A 669 -2.19 2.19 -0.77
C SER A 669 -1.83 0.77 -1.21
N GLN A 670 -1.20 0.58 -2.37
CA GLN A 670 -0.77 -0.74 -2.83
C GLN A 670 0.74 -0.76 -3.07
N GLY A 671 1.51 -0.72 -1.96
CA GLY A 671 2.89 -1.15 -1.95
C GLY A 671 2.94 -2.66 -2.19
N LYS A 672 3.11 -3.06 -3.43
CA LYS A 672 3.72 -4.34 -3.82
C LYS A 672 4.56 -4.11 -5.04
#